data_22d00a944f09ed70916af1a832933b1b
#
_entry.id   22d00a944f09ed70916af1a832933b1b
#
_cell.length_a   1.000
_cell.length_b   1.000
_cell.length_c   1.000
_cell.angle_alpha   90.00
_cell.angle_beta   90.00
_cell.angle_gamma   90.00
#
_symmetry.space_group_name_H-M   'P 1'
#
loop_
_entity.id
_entity.type
_entity.pdbx_description
1 polymer ?
#
loop_
_entity_poly.entity_id
_entity_poly.type
_entity_poly.pdbx_seq_one_letter_code
_entity_poly.pdbx_strand_id
1 'polypeptide(L)'
;MSEKRLAGRTVAILMESDFVEQELHYYERRFTEEGARVEFLTRLWGQDALTFHGHEFQEPFTVTGDLERADLSGIDVLIVPSGMVSDRLRYTEDVHELAPAVRLLKAAFADRRIVKGIICHGLWLAAPIAEVVKGRRVTCHNNLVGDARNMGALYTDQDVVVDRDLVTGRTAGHCAEFARMIIDLVAADSTAERAYRPDFTFSDLVAGYVTSFADGVIGLRTNDGRAVKVRLTDTTSAQFLRNLAEPYLDASGHLDQLLTPGGYVFAHGIFYPEGGAYTVEAKALTFLGKQPGQYTFEQPDWWVRQIRELGRFYRKAQFGDGPIDYAAYRTQLRLGGEKGEQVVQETDTISRMVYGMSSAYMLTGEEDFLDVAEQGAAYLRDHMRFVDRDEDVVYWYHGVEVRDGAERKLFTSEFGDDYDAIPMYEQIYALAGPTQLYRLTGDPRIAADIDGTLRLFQRFFRDPELGGYYSHIDPILLSPHHESLGPNRSRKNWNSVGDHAPAYLINLLLATGDERHADMLEETFDLIAEHMPRKDSPYVQERFYADWTPDTTWHWQQDRAVVGHNLKIAWNLMRMMSIRPKERYRDLAVEIGEKMPPFGSDPQRGGWYDVVERKLGPGEHIHRFVWHDRKAWWQQEQAILAYQILAGTAGGAEFERRARESAAFYNAFFLDHDEGGVYFNVLADGHPYLLGTERFKGSHSMSMCHAAELCFLATVYQRLLLDRKPLTLHFRPRPDGFTDRVLRVAPDALPPGRVRLDWVEVDGTPYQLFDAAAMTVKLPDSASPVTVRAHLAPVED
;
A
#
# COMPACT_ATOMS: atom_id res chain seq x y z
N MET A 1 -33.56 29.55 -26.48
CA MET A 1 -32.22 30.14 -26.60
C MET A 1 -31.67 30.10 -25.18
N SER A 2 -30.55 29.40 -24.92
CA SER A 2 -29.95 29.42 -23.59
C SER A 2 -29.52 30.87 -23.30
N GLU A 3 -29.75 31.32 -22.06
CA GLU A 3 -29.34 32.63 -21.58
C GLU A 3 -27.80 32.72 -21.66
N LYS A 4 -27.27 33.77 -22.30
CA LYS A 4 -25.83 33.99 -22.45
C LYS A 4 -25.26 34.46 -21.11
N ARG A 5 -24.63 33.57 -20.38
CA ARG A 5 -24.20 33.76 -18.99
C ARG A 5 -23.16 34.85 -18.78
N LEU A 6 -22.37 35.16 -19.82
CA LEU A 6 -21.32 36.18 -19.81
C LEU A 6 -21.64 37.40 -20.68
N ALA A 7 -22.95 37.68 -20.94
CA ALA A 7 -23.33 38.84 -21.73
C ALA A 7 -22.81 40.14 -21.09
N GLY A 8 -22.05 40.93 -21.88
CA GLY A 8 -21.46 42.21 -21.45
C GLY A 8 -20.14 42.07 -20.68
N ARG A 9 -19.58 40.83 -20.53
CA ARG A 9 -18.27 40.60 -19.92
C ARG A 9 -17.16 40.55 -20.98
N THR A 10 -15.91 40.84 -20.56
CA THR A 10 -14.75 40.80 -21.42
C THR A 10 -13.73 39.80 -20.87
N VAL A 11 -13.30 38.88 -21.73
CA VAL A 11 -12.24 37.89 -21.44
C VAL A 11 -10.98 38.27 -22.25
N ALA A 12 -9.93 38.63 -21.57
CA ALA A 12 -8.63 38.92 -22.18
C ALA A 12 -7.71 37.68 -22.06
N ILE A 13 -7.07 37.29 -23.17
CA ILE A 13 -6.21 36.14 -23.26
C ILE A 13 -4.82 36.61 -23.72
N LEU A 14 -3.79 36.29 -22.94
CA LEU A 14 -2.42 36.61 -23.29
C LEU A 14 -1.94 35.70 -24.43
N MET A 15 -1.18 36.26 -25.37
CA MET A 15 -0.74 35.55 -26.57
C MET A 15 0.74 35.82 -26.89
N GLU A 16 1.41 34.75 -27.32
CA GLU A 16 2.78 34.80 -27.92
C GLU A 16 2.98 33.48 -28.70
N SER A 17 4.07 33.32 -29.41
CA SER A 17 4.41 32.12 -30.18
C SER A 17 4.47 30.84 -29.31
N ASP A 18 4.28 29.71 -29.94
CA ASP A 18 4.18 28.37 -29.30
C ASP A 18 2.97 28.25 -28.34
N PHE A 19 1.87 28.93 -28.67
CA PHE A 19 0.58 28.69 -28.04
C PHE A 19 0.00 27.33 -28.47
N VAL A 20 -0.87 26.74 -27.67
CA VAL A 20 -1.58 25.50 -28.02
C VAL A 20 -2.85 25.84 -28.79
N GLU A 21 -2.93 25.46 -30.07
CA GLU A 21 -3.97 25.87 -31.01
C GLU A 21 -5.37 25.43 -30.56
N GLN A 22 -5.52 24.18 -30.14
CA GLN A 22 -6.80 23.64 -29.67
C GLN A 22 -7.36 24.42 -28.48
N GLU A 23 -6.50 24.75 -27.53
CA GLU A 23 -6.87 25.53 -26.34
C GLU A 23 -7.38 26.91 -26.74
N LEU A 24 -6.64 27.61 -27.62
CA LEU A 24 -6.97 28.94 -28.07
C LEU A 24 -8.32 28.99 -28.78
N HIS A 25 -8.55 28.10 -29.76
CA HIS A 25 -9.80 28.00 -30.48
C HIS A 25 -10.97 27.61 -29.57
N TYR A 26 -10.70 26.77 -28.57
CA TYR A 26 -11.73 26.44 -27.60
C TYR A 26 -12.18 27.65 -26.78
N TYR A 27 -11.24 28.46 -26.28
CA TYR A 27 -11.54 29.66 -25.52
C TYR A 27 -12.28 30.70 -26.35
N GLU A 28 -11.80 30.99 -27.56
CA GLU A 28 -12.43 31.92 -28.47
C GLU A 28 -13.91 31.58 -28.71
N ARG A 29 -14.18 30.33 -29.05
CA ARG A 29 -15.57 29.85 -29.32
C ARG A 29 -16.38 29.79 -28.05
N ARG A 30 -15.86 29.18 -27.00
CA ARG A 30 -16.59 28.90 -25.78
C ARG A 30 -17.04 30.17 -25.06
N PHE A 31 -16.17 31.13 -24.88
CA PHE A 31 -16.49 32.39 -24.23
C PHE A 31 -17.42 33.27 -25.11
N THR A 32 -17.24 33.25 -26.43
CA THR A 32 -18.15 33.91 -27.37
C THR A 32 -19.54 33.31 -27.35
N GLU A 33 -19.69 31.99 -27.28
CA GLU A 33 -20.96 31.31 -27.14
C GLU A 33 -21.73 31.77 -25.87
N GLU A 34 -21.00 31.94 -24.77
CA GLU A 34 -21.57 32.45 -23.50
C GLU A 34 -21.85 33.96 -23.52
N GLY A 35 -21.49 34.64 -24.59
CA GLY A 35 -21.79 36.05 -24.81
C GLY A 35 -20.75 37.04 -24.38
N ALA A 36 -19.54 36.54 -24.01
CA ALA A 36 -18.43 37.41 -23.70
C ALA A 36 -17.75 38.02 -24.95
N ARG A 37 -17.14 39.17 -24.79
CA ARG A 37 -16.15 39.71 -25.73
C ARG A 37 -14.82 39.08 -25.43
N VAL A 38 -14.21 38.44 -26.42
CA VAL A 38 -12.87 37.83 -26.28
C VAL A 38 -11.84 38.75 -26.92
N GLU A 39 -10.78 39.07 -26.17
CA GLU A 39 -9.67 39.91 -26.63
C GLU A 39 -8.36 39.17 -26.48
N PHE A 40 -7.49 39.20 -27.50
CA PHE A 40 -6.14 38.63 -27.42
C PHE A 40 -5.16 39.75 -27.25
N LEU A 41 -4.29 39.64 -26.24
CA LEU A 41 -3.32 40.67 -25.87
C LEU A 41 -1.89 40.14 -25.95
N THR A 42 -1.01 40.92 -26.57
CA THR A 42 0.44 40.68 -26.61
C THR A 42 1.24 41.94 -26.45
N ARG A 43 2.55 41.89 -26.31
CA ARG A 43 3.43 43.04 -26.43
C ARG A 43 3.66 43.31 -27.91
N LEU A 44 3.11 44.40 -28.42
CA LEU A 44 3.16 44.76 -29.84
C LEU A 44 4.47 45.46 -30.27
N TRP A 45 5.31 45.85 -29.32
CA TRP A 45 6.59 46.51 -29.61
C TRP A 45 6.44 47.76 -30.49
N GLY A 46 5.31 48.47 -30.34
CA GLY A 46 5.01 49.66 -31.11
C GLY A 46 4.48 49.39 -32.53
N GLN A 47 4.18 48.13 -32.87
CA GLN A 47 3.55 47.72 -34.12
C GLN A 47 2.02 47.72 -33.96
N ASP A 48 1.27 47.72 -35.09
CA ASP A 48 -0.21 47.65 -35.08
C ASP A 48 -0.72 46.22 -34.88
N ALA A 49 0.06 45.22 -35.28
CA ALA A 49 -0.26 43.82 -35.18
C ALA A 49 0.99 42.95 -35.22
N LEU A 50 0.93 41.79 -34.57
CA LEU A 50 1.93 40.72 -34.67
C LEU A 50 1.26 39.38 -34.97
N THR A 51 1.93 38.55 -35.78
CA THR A 51 1.49 37.18 -36.09
C THR A 51 2.41 36.20 -35.40
N PHE A 52 1.81 35.33 -34.62
CA PHE A 52 2.43 34.23 -33.88
C PHE A 52 2.10 32.89 -34.50
N HIS A 53 2.86 31.86 -34.22
CA HIS A 53 2.61 30.50 -34.68
C HIS A 53 2.39 29.56 -33.51
N GLY A 54 1.43 28.68 -33.67
CA GLY A 54 1.10 27.68 -32.65
C GLY A 54 2.14 26.57 -32.52
N HIS A 55 2.06 25.84 -31.46
CA HIS A 55 3.03 24.80 -31.08
C HIS A 55 2.89 23.50 -31.91
N GLU A 56 1.66 23.03 -32.10
CA GLU A 56 1.40 21.71 -32.70
C GLU A 56 1.32 21.74 -34.23
N PHE A 57 0.58 22.70 -34.75
CA PHE A 57 0.26 22.76 -36.17
C PHE A 57 0.92 23.94 -36.90
N GLN A 58 1.69 24.76 -36.17
CA GLN A 58 2.29 26.00 -36.71
C GLN A 58 1.24 26.94 -37.32
N GLU A 59 0.03 26.92 -36.79
CA GLU A 59 -1.08 27.73 -37.27
C GLU A 59 -0.78 29.23 -36.97
N PRO A 60 -0.85 30.13 -37.95
CA PRO A 60 -0.64 31.55 -37.71
C PRO A 60 -1.83 32.19 -37.06
N PHE A 61 -1.59 33.01 -36.02
CA PHE A 61 -2.62 33.77 -35.32
C PHE A 61 -2.14 35.23 -35.17
N THR A 62 -2.95 36.19 -35.68
CA THR A 62 -2.62 37.60 -35.65
C THR A 62 -3.27 38.32 -34.47
N VAL A 63 -2.51 38.98 -33.65
CA VAL A 63 -2.94 39.74 -32.47
C VAL A 63 -2.77 41.22 -32.72
N THR A 64 -3.79 42.01 -32.41
CA THR A 64 -3.82 43.48 -32.56
C THR A 64 -3.98 44.19 -31.21
N GLY A 65 -4.21 43.43 -30.13
CA GLY A 65 -4.35 43.97 -28.78
C GLY A 65 -2.99 44.19 -28.11
N ASP A 66 -2.71 45.40 -27.66
CA ASP A 66 -1.46 45.77 -26.97
C ASP A 66 -1.65 45.66 -25.44
N LEU A 67 -0.95 44.70 -24.81
CA LEU A 67 -1.01 44.52 -23.35
C LEU A 67 -0.46 45.70 -22.55
N GLU A 68 0.42 46.53 -23.17
CA GLU A 68 0.99 47.74 -22.54
C GLU A 68 -0.02 48.91 -22.49
N ARG A 69 -1.12 48.78 -23.28
CA ARG A 69 -2.22 49.76 -23.35
C ARG A 69 -3.54 49.21 -22.83
N ALA A 70 -3.55 47.98 -22.34
CA ALA A 70 -4.76 47.32 -21.86
C ALA A 70 -5.33 48.03 -20.63
N ASP A 71 -6.64 48.36 -20.70
CA ASP A 71 -7.38 48.92 -19.57
C ASP A 71 -8.08 47.78 -18.77
N LEU A 72 -7.53 47.48 -17.61
CA LEU A 72 -8.07 46.46 -16.72
C LEU A 72 -9.47 46.76 -16.18
N SER A 73 -9.92 48.03 -16.23
CA SER A 73 -11.28 48.38 -15.76
C SER A 73 -12.38 47.79 -16.62
N GLY A 74 -12.08 47.48 -17.89
CA GLY A 74 -12.99 46.81 -18.83
C GLY A 74 -12.81 45.29 -18.94
N ILE A 75 -11.94 44.68 -18.17
CA ILE A 75 -11.65 43.24 -18.21
C ILE A 75 -12.25 42.54 -17.01
N ASP A 76 -13.02 41.48 -17.24
CA ASP A 76 -13.62 40.63 -16.18
C ASP A 76 -12.78 39.36 -15.93
N VAL A 77 -12.08 38.88 -16.97
CA VAL A 77 -11.22 37.68 -16.89
C VAL A 77 -9.89 37.93 -17.60
N LEU A 78 -8.78 37.59 -16.96
CA LEU A 78 -7.47 37.55 -17.59
C LEU A 78 -6.93 36.12 -17.61
N ILE A 79 -6.67 35.58 -18.82
CA ILE A 79 -6.16 34.21 -19.00
C ILE A 79 -4.70 34.23 -19.44
N VAL A 80 -3.88 33.44 -18.71
CA VAL A 80 -2.52 33.06 -19.11
C VAL A 80 -2.58 31.63 -19.61
N PRO A 81 -2.49 31.41 -20.95
CA PRO A 81 -2.70 30.09 -21.53
C PRO A 81 -1.50 29.15 -21.35
N SER A 82 -1.68 27.93 -21.87
CA SER A 82 -0.62 26.91 -21.89
C SER A 82 0.45 27.17 -22.97
N GLY A 83 1.33 26.22 -23.18
CA GLY A 83 2.44 26.31 -24.10
C GLY A 83 3.57 27.20 -23.56
N MET A 84 4.33 27.81 -24.45
CA MET A 84 5.49 28.65 -24.09
C MET A 84 5.19 30.15 -24.02
N VAL A 85 3.90 30.50 -24.10
CA VAL A 85 3.44 31.92 -24.09
C VAL A 85 3.97 32.69 -22.86
N SER A 86 3.85 32.07 -21.69
CA SER A 86 4.30 32.68 -20.42
C SER A 86 5.82 32.89 -20.36
N ASP A 87 6.60 31.96 -20.92
CA ASP A 87 8.06 32.08 -20.94
C ASP A 87 8.49 33.25 -21.83
N ARG A 88 7.90 33.37 -23.01
CA ARG A 88 8.21 34.47 -23.96
C ARG A 88 7.76 35.84 -23.45
N LEU A 89 6.59 35.92 -22.83
CA LEU A 89 6.05 37.15 -22.26
C LEU A 89 6.75 37.64 -20.99
N ARG A 90 7.61 36.81 -20.37
CA ARG A 90 8.48 37.24 -19.25
C ARG A 90 9.71 38.02 -19.69
N TYR A 91 9.99 38.07 -20.99
CA TYR A 91 11.15 38.78 -21.48
C TYR A 91 11.05 40.28 -21.18
N THR A 92 12.15 40.84 -20.70
CA THR A 92 12.36 42.26 -20.48
C THR A 92 13.79 42.64 -20.89
N GLU A 93 13.97 43.83 -21.41
CA GLU A 93 15.28 44.35 -21.78
C GLU A 93 16.14 44.72 -20.56
N ASP A 94 15.50 45.17 -19.49
CA ASP A 94 16.13 45.46 -18.21
C ASP A 94 15.75 44.39 -17.18
N VAL A 95 16.72 43.60 -16.73
CA VAL A 95 16.53 42.54 -15.76
C VAL A 95 16.08 43.04 -14.38
N HIS A 96 16.18 44.31 -14.10
CA HIS A 96 15.72 44.95 -12.87
C HIS A 96 14.26 45.42 -12.94
N GLU A 97 13.65 45.36 -14.12
CA GLU A 97 12.24 45.72 -14.34
C GLU A 97 11.39 44.48 -14.60
N LEU A 98 10.14 44.52 -14.16
CA LEU A 98 9.17 43.51 -14.51
C LEU A 98 8.75 43.66 -15.98
N ALA A 99 8.68 42.54 -16.69
CA ALA A 99 8.13 42.49 -18.03
C ALA A 99 6.68 43.04 -18.07
N PRO A 100 6.26 43.66 -19.19
CA PRO A 100 4.92 44.28 -19.32
C PRO A 100 3.78 43.31 -18.97
N ALA A 101 3.83 42.08 -19.46
CA ALA A 101 2.82 41.06 -19.13
C ALA A 101 2.80 40.68 -17.63
N VAL A 102 3.95 40.66 -16.97
CA VAL A 102 4.06 40.40 -15.52
C VAL A 102 3.45 41.58 -14.74
N ARG A 103 3.70 42.84 -15.17
CA ARG A 103 3.06 44.03 -14.57
C ARG A 103 1.54 43.98 -14.72
N LEU A 104 1.04 43.61 -15.91
CA LEU A 104 -0.39 43.45 -16.16
C LEU A 104 -1.01 42.38 -15.25
N LEU A 105 -0.37 41.22 -15.16
CA LEU A 105 -0.83 40.15 -14.28
C LEU A 105 -0.82 40.57 -12.81
N LYS A 106 0.25 41.26 -12.35
CA LYS A 106 0.32 41.80 -10.97
C LYS A 106 -0.82 42.77 -10.68
N ALA A 107 -1.13 43.66 -11.60
CA ALA A 107 -2.24 44.60 -11.49
C ALA A 107 -3.59 43.89 -11.49
N ALA A 108 -3.79 42.83 -12.30
CA ALA A 108 -4.99 42.03 -12.28
C ALA A 108 -5.18 41.32 -10.93
N PHE A 109 -4.10 40.84 -10.29
CA PHE A 109 -4.19 40.23 -8.94
C PHE A 109 -4.55 41.25 -7.85
N ALA A 110 -4.25 42.51 -8.03
CA ALA A 110 -4.64 43.60 -7.10
C ALA A 110 -6.17 43.88 -7.16
N ASP A 111 -6.82 43.55 -8.28
CA ASP A 111 -8.28 43.72 -8.47
C ASP A 111 -9.01 42.38 -8.35
N ARG A 112 -9.73 42.18 -7.24
CA ARG A 112 -10.46 40.95 -6.98
C ARG A 112 -11.72 40.74 -7.89
N ARG A 113 -12.15 41.76 -8.64
CA ARG A 113 -13.24 41.64 -9.59
C ARG A 113 -12.81 40.83 -10.81
N ILE A 114 -11.54 40.91 -11.19
CA ILE A 114 -11.00 40.19 -12.32
C ILE A 114 -10.71 38.75 -11.90
N VAL A 115 -11.28 37.79 -12.60
CA VAL A 115 -10.94 36.38 -12.46
C VAL A 115 -9.63 36.11 -13.22
N LYS A 116 -8.64 35.52 -12.52
CA LYS A 116 -7.37 35.11 -13.12
C LYS A 116 -7.44 33.65 -13.48
N GLY A 117 -7.26 33.34 -14.76
CA GLY A 117 -7.11 31.98 -15.27
C GLY A 117 -5.65 31.71 -15.63
N ILE A 118 -5.03 30.70 -15.04
CA ILE A 118 -3.63 30.33 -15.34
C ILE A 118 -3.58 28.83 -15.56
N ILE A 119 -3.15 28.36 -16.74
CA ILE A 119 -3.15 26.95 -17.07
C ILE A 119 -1.77 26.47 -17.51
N CYS A 120 -1.41 25.23 -17.10
CA CYS A 120 -0.21 24.52 -17.55
C CYS A 120 1.10 25.31 -17.23
N HIS A 121 1.89 25.63 -18.25
CA HIS A 121 3.09 26.45 -18.15
C HIS A 121 2.79 27.94 -17.94
N GLY A 122 1.56 28.37 -18.07
CA GLY A 122 1.12 29.74 -17.76
C GLY A 122 1.55 30.21 -16.37
N LEU A 123 1.72 29.29 -15.40
CA LEU A 123 2.15 29.63 -14.05
C LEU A 123 3.53 30.32 -14.00
N TRP A 124 4.41 30.09 -14.97
CA TRP A 124 5.71 30.76 -15.04
C TRP A 124 5.62 32.29 -15.14
N LEU A 125 4.52 32.83 -15.66
CA LEU A 125 4.34 34.29 -15.70
C LEU A 125 4.24 34.90 -14.29
N ALA A 126 3.78 34.12 -13.31
CA ALA A 126 3.70 34.56 -11.91
C ALA A 126 5.03 34.44 -11.15
N ALA A 127 6.04 33.75 -11.67
CA ALA A 127 7.30 33.52 -10.98
C ALA A 127 8.03 34.81 -10.54
N PRO A 128 8.11 35.88 -11.33
CA PRO A 128 8.73 37.16 -10.91
C PRO A 128 7.94 37.94 -9.85
N ILE A 129 6.69 37.55 -9.62
CA ILE A 129 5.73 38.15 -8.66
C ILE A 129 5.15 37.09 -7.74
N ALA A 130 5.99 36.19 -7.22
CA ALA A 130 5.57 35.01 -6.45
C ALA A 130 4.60 35.32 -5.29
N GLU A 131 4.63 36.52 -4.76
CA GLU A 131 3.75 36.99 -3.70
C GLU A 131 2.26 36.90 -4.05
N VAL A 132 1.88 36.95 -5.34
CA VAL A 132 0.47 36.90 -5.76
C VAL A 132 -0.14 35.51 -5.67
N VAL A 133 0.69 34.47 -5.70
CA VAL A 133 0.28 33.06 -5.58
C VAL A 133 0.67 32.44 -4.25
N LYS A 134 1.45 33.13 -3.42
CA LYS A 134 1.88 32.64 -2.11
C LYS A 134 0.69 32.34 -1.21
N GLY A 135 0.64 31.10 -0.70
CA GLY A 135 -0.47 30.62 0.15
C GLY A 135 -1.78 30.36 -0.61
N ARG A 136 -1.80 30.49 -1.94
CA ARG A 136 -2.95 30.17 -2.80
C ARG A 136 -2.87 28.71 -3.25
N ARG A 137 -4.01 28.02 -3.28
CA ARG A 137 -4.10 26.69 -3.90
C ARG A 137 -3.99 26.81 -5.41
N VAL A 138 -3.10 26.03 -6.00
CA VAL A 138 -2.87 26.02 -7.45
C VAL A 138 -2.60 24.62 -7.97
N THR A 139 -2.96 24.38 -9.23
CA THR A 139 -2.42 23.28 -10.02
C THR A 139 -1.65 23.84 -11.22
N CYS A 140 -0.77 23.05 -11.80
CA CYS A 140 0.05 23.44 -12.96
C CYS A 140 0.54 22.18 -13.66
N HIS A 141 1.25 22.35 -14.77
CA HIS A 141 1.94 21.22 -15.41
C HIS A 141 2.89 20.52 -14.43
N ASN A 142 2.99 19.20 -14.52
CA ASN A 142 3.79 18.39 -13.59
C ASN A 142 5.24 18.85 -13.47
N ASN A 143 5.82 19.36 -14.55
CA ASN A 143 7.18 19.91 -14.55
C ASN A 143 7.35 21.15 -13.65
N LEU A 144 6.26 21.86 -13.35
CA LEU A 144 6.25 23.13 -12.60
C LEU A 144 5.86 22.98 -11.13
N VAL A 145 5.65 21.77 -10.64
CA VAL A 145 5.28 21.54 -9.23
C VAL A 145 6.32 22.12 -8.29
N GLY A 146 7.61 21.92 -8.62
CA GLY A 146 8.73 22.52 -7.88
C GLY A 146 8.68 24.06 -7.89
N ASP A 147 8.40 24.65 -9.04
CA ASP A 147 8.29 26.12 -9.18
C ASP A 147 7.11 26.67 -8.38
N ALA A 148 5.95 26.04 -8.44
CA ALA A 148 4.78 26.40 -7.63
C ALA A 148 5.10 26.40 -6.13
N ARG A 149 5.78 25.36 -5.65
CA ARG A 149 6.24 25.25 -4.24
C ARG A 149 7.26 26.33 -3.89
N ASN A 150 8.23 26.58 -4.77
CA ASN A 150 9.24 27.63 -4.58
C ASN A 150 8.62 29.05 -4.50
N MET A 151 7.55 29.28 -5.23
CA MET A 151 6.74 30.51 -5.13
C MET A 151 5.90 30.58 -3.85
N GLY A 152 5.89 29.54 -3.03
CA GLY A 152 5.09 29.46 -1.82
C GLY A 152 3.60 29.20 -2.06
N ALA A 153 3.22 28.77 -3.26
CA ALA A 153 1.87 28.33 -3.57
C ALA A 153 1.59 26.94 -2.97
N LEU A 154 0.34 26.67 -2.65
CA LEU A 154 -0.14 25.39 -2.16
C LEU A 154 -0.54 24.52 -3.38
N TYR A 155 0.41 23.75 -3.90
CA TYR A 155 0.12 22.85 -5.01
C TYR A 155 -0.94 21.84 -4.61
N THR A 156 -1.97 21.67 -5.44
CA THR A 156 -3.04 20.70 -5.27
C THR A 156 -3.05 19.80 -6.50
N ASP A 157 -2.96 18.49 -6.28
CA ASP A 157 -2.93 17.49 -7.35
C ASP A 157 -4.35 17.24 -7.88
N GLN A 158 -4.86 18.18 -8.68
CA GLN A 158 -6.15 18.16 -9.36
C GLN A 158 -5.99 18.73 -10.76
N ASP A 159 -6.89 18.41 -11.67
CA ASP A 159 -6.82 18.88 -13.05
C ASP A 159 -7.16 20.36 -13.18
N VAL A 160 -8.11 20.84 -12.37
CA VAL A 160 -8.45 22.26 -12.23
C VAL A 160 -8.63 22.60 -10.76
N VAL A 161 -8.06 23.73 -10.33
CA VAL A 161 -8.17 24.25 -8.96
C VAL A 161 -8.75 25.66 -8.98
N VAL A 162 -9.75 25.90 -8.17
CA VAL A 162 -10.31 27.24 -7.93
C VAL A 162 -9.93 27.69 -6.51
N ASP A 163 -9.29 28.85 -6.42
CA ASP A 163 -9.00 29.53 -5.16
C ASP A 163 -9.46 30.99 -5.28
N ARG A 164 -10.65 31.29 -4.76
CA ARG A 164 -11.27 32.62 -4.82
C ARG A 164 -11.40 33.11 -6.27
N ASP A 165 -10.64 34.11 -6.65
CA ASP A 165 -10.58 34.76 -7.95
C ASP A 165 -9.48 34.20 -8.89
N LEU A 166 -8.84 33.09 -8.51
CA LEU A 166 -7.84 32.38 -9.29
C LEU A 166 -8.33 30.99 -9.66
N VAL A 167 -8.34 30.71 -10.96
CA VAL A 167 -8.57 29.38 -11.52
C VAL A 167 -7.26 28.89 -12.15
N THR A 168 -6.80 27.69 -11.76
CA THR A 168 -5.60 27.11 -12.36
C THR A 168 -5.93 25.76 -12.99
N GLY A 169 -5.27 25.41 -14.10
CA GLY A 169 -5.43 24.16 -14.83
C GLY A 169 -4.10 23.43 -15.03
N ARG A 170 -4.15 22.09 -15.05
CA ARG A 170 -2.95 21.24 -15.12
C ARG A 170 -2.27 21.27 -16.49
N THR A 171 -3.03 21.00 -17.55
CA THR A 171 -2.51 20.94 -18.93
C THR A 171 -3.52 21.53 -19.92
N ALA A 172 -3.07 21.81 -21.15
CA ALA A 172 -3.97 22.24 -22.24
C ALA A 172 -5.14 21.28 -22.46
N GLY A 173 -4.97 19.98 -22.22
CA GLY A 173 -6.06 18.98 -22.30
C GLY A 173 -7.23 19.23 -21.35
N HIS A 174 -7.04 20.01 -20.28
CA HIS A 174 -8.09 20.37 -19.32
C HIS A 174 -8.72 21.75 -19.60
N CYS A 175 -8.47 22.34 -20.78
CA CYS A 175 -8.95 23.67 -21.14
C CYS A 175 -10.49 23.80 -21.09
N ALA A 176 -11.20 22.71 -21.37
CA ALA A 176 -12.66 22.73 -21.36
C ALA A 176 -13.23 22.86 -19.93
N GLU A 177 -12.68 22.11 -18.98
CA GLU A 177 -13.03 22.20 -17.56
C GLU A 177 -12.60 23.54 -16.96
N PHE A 178 -11.39 23.96 -17.26
CA PHE A 178 -10.82 25.24 -16.84
C PHE A 178 -11.70 26.41 -17.29
N ALA A 179 -12.09 26.47 -18.57
CA ALA A 179 -12.97 27.52 -19.08
C ALA A 179 -14.36 27.49 -18.43
N ARG A 180 -14.93 26.30 -18.20
CA ARG A 180 -16.19 26.15 -17.49
C ARG A 180 -16.13 26.70 -16.07
N MET A 181 -15.05 26.40 -15.31
CA MET A 181 -14.87 26.94 -13.97
C MET A 181 -14.78 28.48 -13.97
N ILE A 182 -14.12 29.08 -14.95
CA ILE A 182 -14.07 30.53 -15.12
C ILE A 182 -15.46 31.10 -15.40
N ILE A 183 -16.20 30.48 -16.33
CA ILE A 183 -17.56 30.90 -16.70
C ILE A 183 -18.49 30.87 -15.49
N ASP A 184 -18.43 29.76 -14.72
CA ASP A 184 -19.25 29.60 -13.53
C ASP A 184 -18.90 30.61 -12.44
N LEU A 185 -17.62 30.93 -12.28
CA LEU A 185 -17.15 31.91 -11.31
C LEU A 185 -17.59 33.33 -11.67
N VAL A 186 -17.50 33.72 -12.95
CA VAL A 186 -17.90 35.05 -13.43
C VAL A 186 -19.41 35.22 -13.47
N ALA A 187 -20.16 34.19 -13.89
CA ALA A 187 -21.64 34.23 -13.95
C ALA A 187 -22.29 34.32 -12.57
N ALA A 188 -21.56 33.97 -11.53
CA ALA A 188 -22.13 33.86 -10.19
C ALA A 188 -22.37 35.18 -9.45
N ASP A 189 -21.86 36.28 -9.90
CA ASP A 189 -21.98 37.63 -9.32
C ASP A 189 -21.82 37.73 -7.79
N SER A 190 -21.11 36.78 -7.16
CA SER A 190 -20.93 36.72 -5.72
C SER A 190 -19.45 36.49 -5.33
N THR A 191 -18.98 37.38 -4.45
CA THR A 191 -17.69 37.28 -3.76
C THR A 191 -17.65 36.21 -2.66
N ALA A 192 -18.68 35.36 -2.57
CA ALA A 192 -18.73 34.25 -1.61
C ALA A 192 -17.77 33.14 -2.04
N GLU A 193 -16.99 32.63 -1.13
CA GLU A 193 -16.21 31.39 -1.30
C GLU A 193 -17.16 30.26 -1.75
N ARG A 194 -17.07 29.86 -3.02
CA ARG A 194 -17.74 28.66 -3.50
C ARG A 194 -16.85 27.46 -3.21
N ALA A 195 -17.34 26.56 -2.40
CA ALA A 195 -16.82 25.23 -2.34
C ALA A 195 -16.88 24.62 -3.76
N TYR A 196 -15.79 24.03 -4.24
CA TYR A 196 -15.76 23.24 -5.47
C TYR A 196 -16.88 22.21 -5.41
N ARG A 197 -17.77 22.23 -6.41
CA ARG A 197 -18.80 21.22 -6.59
C ARG A 197 -18.51 20.51 -7.90
N PRO A 198 -17.99 19.29 -7.85
CA PRO A 198 -17.81 18.51 -9.06
C PRO A 198 -19.19 18.30 -9.71
N ASP A 199 -19.24 18.51 -11.02
CA ASP A 199 -20.46 18.37 -11.82
C ASP A 199 -20.33 17.28 -12.89
N PHE A 200 -19.35 16.40 -12.75
CA PHE A 200 -19.12 15.30 -13.68
C PHE A 200 -19.51 13.95 -13.07
N THR A 201 -19.81 13.01 -13.95
CA THR A 201 -20.17 11.63 -13.62
C THR A 201 -18.95 10.73 -13.75
N PHE A 202 -18.73 9.84 -12.79
CA PHE A 202 -17.62 8.89 -12.78
C PHE A 202 -18.05 7.56 -12.17
N SER A 203 -17.30 6.49 -12.45
CA SER A 203 -17.49 5.18 -11.83
C SER A 203 -16.56 5.04 -10.63
N ASP A 204 -17.08 4.52 -9.51
CA ASP A 204 -16.30 4.29 -8.32
C ASP A 204 -16.98 3.29 -7.36
N LEU A 205 -16.29 2.96 -6.27
CA LEU A 205 -16.74 2.11 -5.18
C LEU A 205 -17.11 2.94 -3.95
N VAL A 206 -18.18 2.58 -3.28
CA VAL A 206 -18.47 3.02 -1.91
C VAL A 206 -18.69 1.81 -1.00
N ALA A 207 -18.07 1.87 0.16
CA ALA A 207 -18.23 0.90 1.25
C ALA A 207 -18.89 1.58 2.45
N GLY A 208 -19.76 0.87 3.15
CA GLY A 208 -20.34 1.46 4.35
C GLY A 208 -21.45 0.62 4.98
N TYR A 209 -21.91 1.14 6.10
CA TYR A 209 -23.00 0.55 6.86
C TYR A 209 -24.35 1.06 6.37
N VAL A 210 -25.27 0.15 6.09
CA VAL A 210 -26.64 0.48 5.74
C VAL A 210 -27.29 1.24 6.91
N THR A 211 -27.88 2.39 6.64
CA THR A 211 -28.65 3.17 7.61
C THR A 211 -30.15 3.10 7.35
N SER A 212 -30.55 2.91 6.09
CA SER A 212 -31.94 2.77 5.66
C SER A 212 -32.00 2.11 4.28
N PHE A 213 -33.12 1.48 3.98
CA PHE A 213 -33.47 1.01 2.63
C PHE A 213 -34.98 1.23 2.41
N ALA A 214 -35.34 2.03 1.43
CA ALA A 214 -36.71 2.26 1.04
C ALA A 214 -36.79 2.73 -0.43
N ASP A 215 -37.82 2.34 -1.15
CA ASP A 215 -38.11 2.79 -2.53
C ASP A 215 -36.90 2.61 -3.49
N GLY A 216 -36.14 1.52 -3.32
CA GLY A 216 -34.96 1.24 -4.13
C GLY A 216 -33.74 2.16 -3.84
N VAL A 217 -33.77 2.90 -2.72
CA VAL A 217 -32.66 3.76 -2.29
C VAL A 217 -32.09 3.26 -0.96
N ILE A 218 -30.79 3.03 -0.95
CA ILE A 218 -30.01 2.67 0.24
C ILE A 218 -29.39 3.93 0.80
N GLY A 219 -29.58 4.20 2.09
CA GLY A 219 -28.75 5.12 2.84
C GLY A 219 -27.50 4.37 3.35
N LEU A 220 -26.31 4.80 2.97
CA LEU A 220 -25.05 4.27 3.49
C LEU A 220 -24.36 5.31 4.36
N ARG A 221 -23.67 4.85 5.38
CA ARG A 221 -22.70 5.61 6.16
C ARG A 221 -21.31 5.01 5.97
N THR A 222 -20.42 5.78 5.35
CA THR A 222 -19.02 5.39 5.11
C THR A 222 -18.24 5.23 6.42
N ASN A 223 -17.03 4.68 6.35
CA ASN A 223 -16.18 4.41 7.52
C ASN A 223 -15.76 5.69 8.27
N ASP A 224 -15.78 6.85 7.61
CA ASP A 224 -15.56 8.17 8.21
C ASP A 224 -16.87 8.91 8.61
N GLY A 225 -18.01 8.24 8.48
CA GLY A 225 -19.30 8.75 8.92
C GLY A 225 -20.10 9.57 7.91
N ARG A 226 -19.58 9.81 6.70
CA ARG A 226 -20.33 10.50 5.64
C ARG A 226 -21.53 9.69 5.20
N ALA A 227 -22.65 10.41 4.92
CA ALA A 227 -23.85 9.81 4.37
C ALA A 227 -23.81 9.80 2.85
N VAL A 228 -24.09 8.65 2.24
CA VAL A 228 -24.15 8.45 0.80
C VAL A 228 -25.49 7.82 0.44
N LYS A 229 -26.13 8.30 -0.63
CA LYS A 229 -27.33 7.69 -1.21
C LYS A 229 -26.96 6.77 -2.34
N VAL A 230 -27.39 5.52 -2.29
CA VAL A 230 -27.16 4.52 -3.34
C VAL A 230 -28.51 4.09 -3.89
N ARG A 231 -28.75 4.37 -5.17
CA ARG A 231 -29.98 4.03 -5.89
C ARG A 231 -29.81 2.70 -6.62
N LEU A 232 -30.73 1.79 -6.41
CA LEU A 232 -30.83 0.54 -7.17
C LEU A 232 -31.58 0.78 -8.49
N THR A 233 -31.21 0.03 -9.51
CA THR A 233 -31.88 0.00 -10.83
C THR A 233 -32.14 -1.43 -11.24
N ASP A 234 -32.95 -1.63 -12.29
CA ASP A 234 -33.22 -2.96 -12.85
C ASP A 234 -31.97 -3.69 -13.36
N THR A 235 -30.85 -2.96 -13.51
CA THR A 235 -29.55 -3.52 -13.93
C THR A 235 -28.57 -3.72 -12.78
N THR A 236 -28.97 -3.46 -11.54
CA THR A 236 -28.13 -3.67 -10.37
C THR A 236 -28.01 -5.18 -10.09
N SER A 237 -26.81 -5.71 -10.15
CA SER A 237 -26.49 -7.09 -9.72
C SER A 237 -26.08 -7.11 -8.24
N ALA A 238 -26.26 -8.26 -7.60
CA ALA A 238 -25.81 -8.45 -6.23
C ALA A 238 -25.19 -9.84 -6.03
N GLN A 239 -24.15 -9.91 -5.22
CA GLN A 239 -23.48 -11.17 -4.91
C GLN A 239 -23.15 -11.29 -3.43
N PHE A 240 -23.00 -12.53 -2.97
CA PHE A 240 -22.37 -12.83 -1.69
C PHE A 240 -20.86 -12.91 -1.83
N LEU A 241 -20.15 -12.49 -0.77
CA LEU A 241 -18.73 -12.73 -0.63
C LEU A 241 -18.43 -14.23 -0.71
N ARG A 242 -17.41 -14.59 -1.49
CA ARG A 242 -16.98 -15.99 -1.68
C ARG A 242 -15.49 -16.15 -1.43
N ASN A 243 -15.09 -17.33 -1.02
CA ASN A 243 -13.69 -17.70 -0.86
C ASN A 243 -13.08 -18.17 -2.19
N LEU A 244 -11.77 -18.43 -2.19
CA LEU A 244 -11.09 -19.08 -3.33
C LEU A 244 -11.77 -20.41 -3.65
N ALA A 245 -11.83 -20.74 -4.94
CA ALA A 245 -12.47 -21.92 -5.51
C ALA A 245 -13.99 -22.09 -5.19
N GLU A 246 -14.64 -21.09 -4.59
CA GLU A 246 -16.08 -21.11 -4.40
C GLU A 246 -16.81 -20.52 -5.63
N PRO A 247 -17.98 -21.09 -6.01
CA PRO A 247 -18.75 -20.57 -7.13
C PRO A 247 -19.38 -19.20 -6.82
N TYR A 248 -19.70 -18.46 -7.86
CA TYR A 248 -20.52 -17.26 -7.76
C TYR A 248 -21.87 -17.58 -7.12
N LEU A 249 -22.28 -16.74 -6.16
CA LEU A 249 -23.56 -16.84 -5.48
C LEU A 249 -24.32 -15.53 -5.65
N ASP A 250 -25.42 -15.58 -6.42
CA ASP A 250 -26.31 -14.43 -6.63
C ASP A 250 -27.08 -14.09 -5.35
N ALA A 251 -27.11 -12.80 -5.03
CA ALA A 251 -27.84 -12.23 -3.90
C ALA A 251 -29.02 -11.36 -4.32
N SER A 252 -29.24 -11.15 -5.63
CA SER A 252 -30.22 -10.19 -6.15
C SER A 252 -31.65 -10.46 -5.68
N GLY A 253 -32.00 -11.74 -5.42
CA GLY A 253 -33.32 -12.13 -4.90
C GLY A 253 -33.50 -11.89 -3.38
N HIS A 254 -32.50 -11.39 -2.67
CA HIS A 254 -32.50 -11.27 -1.21
C HIS A 254 -32.30 -9.83 -0.69
N LEU A 255 -32.34 -8.83 -1.56
CA LEU A 255 -31.99 -7.43 -1.23
C LEU A 255 -32.77 -6.89 -0.03
N ASP A 256 -34.10 -7.09 0.02
CA ASP A 256 -34.96 -6.63 1.13
C ASP A 256 -34.55 -7.22 2.49
N GLN A 257 -34.01 -8.44 2.50
CA GLN A 257 -33.55 -9.13 3.72
C GLN A 257 -32.14 -8.67 4.12
N LEU A 258 -31.29 -8.37 3.16
CA LEU A 258 -29.88 -8.06 3.38
C LEU A 258 -29.62 -6.57 3.65
N LEU A 259 -30.40 -5.67 3.03
CA LEU A 259 -30.25 -4.23 3.17
C LEU A 259 -30.92 -3.70 4.46
N THR A 260 -30.48 -4.20 5.58
CA THR A 260 -30.97 -3.79 6.90
C THR A 260 -29.97 -2.90 7.63
N PRO A 261 -30.44 -1.96 8.48
CA PRO A 261 -29.53 -1.09 9.23
C PRO A 261 -28.46 -1.87 10.03
N GLY A 262 -27.21 -1.41 9.89
CA GLY A 262 -26.05 -2.04 10.51
C GLY A 262 -25.31 -3.05 9.63
N GLY A 263 -25.90 -3.51 8.53
CA GLY A 263 -25.22 -4.36 7.55
C GLY A 263 -24.14 -3.58 6.79
N TYR A 264 -22.94 -4.17 6.61
CA TYR A 264 -21.87 -3.56 5.82
C TYR A 264 -21.95 -4.09 4.38
N VAL A 265 -21.84 -3.19 3.39
CA VAL A 265 -21.96 -3.53 1.98
C VAL A 265 -20.97 -2.74 1.13
N PHE A 266 -20.50 -3.34 0.05
CA PHE A 266 -19.79 -2.66 -1.03
C PHE A 266 -20.79 -2.38 -2.17
N ALA A 267 -20.83 -1.13 -2.65
CA ALA A 267 -21.61 -0.73 -3.81
C ALA A 267 -20.69 -0.10 -4.87
N HIS A 268 -20.52 -0.79 -5.97
CA HIS A 268 -19.85 -0.27 -7.16
C HIS A 268 -20.88 0.35 -8.09
N GLY A 269 -20.64 1.58 -8.57
CA GLY A 269 -21.65 2.25 -9.36
C GLY A 269 -21.19 3.56 -9.98
N ILE A 270 -22.14 4.25 -10.54
CA ILE A 270 -21.96 5.55 -11.18
C ILE A 270 -22.31 6.65 -10.19
N PHE A 271 -21.34 7.49 -9.91
CA PHE A 271 -21.51 8.69 -9.09
C PHE A 271 -21.94 9.84 -9.99
N TYR A 272 -23.03 10.52 -9.65
CA TYR A 272 -23.47 11.71 -10.35
C TYR A 272 -23.96 12.77 -9.37
N PRO A 273 -23.80 14.06 -9.71
CA PRO A 273 -24.22 15.15 -8.84
C PRO A 273 -25.74 15.30 -8.82
N GLU A 274 -26.32 15.33 -7.63
CA GLU A 274 -27.76 15.58 -7.42
C GLU A 274 -27.97 16.42 -6.16
N GLY A 275 -28.65 17.55 -6.27
CA GLY A 275 -28.95 18.39 -5.11
C GLY A 275 -27.77 18.94 -4.35
N GLY A 276 -26.60 19.06 -5.00
CA GLY A 276 -25.33 19.53 -4.40
C GLY A 276 -24.53 18.49 -3.64
N ALA A 277 -24.89 17.21 -3.77
CA ALA A 277 -24.16 16.05 -3.27
C ALA A 277 -24.04 15.01 -4.38
N TYR A 278 -23.26 13.94 -4.16
CA TYR A 278 -23.28 12.79 -5.06
C TYR A 278 -24.36 11.79 -4.67
N THR A 279 -25.04 11.25 -5.67
CA THR A 279 -25.85 10.04 -5.59
C THR A 279 -25.13 8.95 -6.39
N VAL A 280 -25.15 7.72 -5.88
CA VAL A 280 -24.57 6.56 -6.55
C VAL A 280 -25.69 5.74 -7.19
N GLU A 281 -25.61 5.50 -8.50
CA GLU A 281 -26.43 4.49 -9.15
C GLU A 281 -25.68 3.15 -9.11
N ALA A 282 -26.12 2.22 -8.27
CA ALA A 282 -25.44 0.96 -8.08
C ALA A 282 -25.49 0.07 -9.34
N LYS A 283 -24.34 -0.47 -9.71
CA LYS A 283 -24.20 -1.51 -10.75
C LYS A 283 -23.98 -2.88 -10.14
N ALA A 284 -23.21 -2.95 -9.06
CA ALA A 284 -22.98 -4.19 -8.35
C ALA A 284 -22.95 -3.96 -6.84
N LEU A 285 -23.56 -4.88 -6.09
CA LEU A 285 -23.50 -4.93 -4.63
C LEU A 285 -22.78 -6.20 -4.20
N THR A 286 -21.91 -6.11 -3.17
CA THR A 286 -21.29 -7.27 -2.55
C THR A 286 -21.63 -7.31 -1.07
N PHE A 287 -22.31 -8.38 -0.66
CA PHE A 287 -22.71 -8.65 0.73
C PHE A 287 -21.69 -9.58 1.41
N LEU A 288 -21.34 -9.29 2.66
CA LEU A 288 -20.31 -10.00 3.39
C LEU A 288 -20.77 -11.30 4.05
N GLY A 289 -22.08 -11.56 4.06
CA GLY A 289 -22.67 -12.76 4.60
C GLY A 289 -24.10 -12.96 4.12
N LYS A 290 -24.65 -14.15 4.39
CA LYS A 290 -26.02 -14.52 3.97
C LYS A 290 -27.12 -13.92 4.86
N GLN A 291 -26.75 -13.33 5.98
CA GLN A 291 -27.63 -12.65 6.92
C GLN A 291 -27.07 -11.29 7.30
N PRO A 292 -27.92 -10.33 7.66
CA PRO A 292 -27.47 -9.02 8.14
C PRO A 292 -26.52 -9.14 9.33
N GLY A 293 -25.43 -8.38 9.30
CA GLY A 293 -24.41 -8.38 10.35
C GLY A 293 -23.55 -9.64 10.44
N GLN A 294 -23.72 -10.61 9.54
CA GLN A 294 -22.87 -11.78 9.42
C GLN A 294 -21.68 -11.48 8.49
N TYR A 295 -20.50 -11.91 8.92
CA TYR A 295 -19.28 -11.86 8.14
C TYR A 295 -18.82 -13.27 7.82
N THR A 296 -18.83 -13.66 6.54
CA THR A 296 -18.51 -15.03 6.11
C THR A 296 -17.08 -15.41 6.44
N PHE A 297 -16.16 -14.45 6.44
CA PHE A 297 -14.75 -14.66 6.79
C PHE A 297 -14.51 -14.86 8.31
N GLU A 298 -15.51 -14.72 9.16
CA GLU A 298 -15.47 -15.11 10.57
C GLU A 298 -15.90 -16.59 10.78
N GLN A 299 -16.30 -17.30 9.71
CA GLN A 299 -16.57 -18.73 9.81
C GLN A 299 -15.30 -19.50 10.20
N PRO A 300 -15.43 -20.56 11.03
CA PRO A 300 -14.28 -21.23 11.63
C PRO A 300 -13.24 -21.79 10.67
N ASP A 301 -13.64 -22.13 9.47
CA ASP A 301 -12.83 -22.76 8.43
C ASP A 301 -12.49 -21.84 7.25
N TRP A 302 -12.92 -20.57 7.28
CA TRP A 302 -12.72 -19.64 6.15
C TRP A 302 -11.24 -19.51 5.75
N TRP A 303 -10.40 -19.16 6.70
CA TRP A 303 -8.97 -18.96 6.47
C TRP A 303 -8.24 -20.30 6.22
N VAL A 304 -8.73 -21.40 6.83
CA VAL A 304 -8.19 -22.74 6.56
C VAL A 304 -8.49 -23.20 5.14
N ARG A 305 -9.69 -22.94 4.62
CA ARG A 305 -10.02 -23.21 3.22
C ARG A 305 -9.19 -22.33 2.28
N GLN A 306 -9.02 -21.05 2.62
CA GLN A 306 -8.25 -20.11 1.82
C GLN A 306 -6.77 -20.52 1.71
N ILE A 307 -6.10 -20.85 2.82
CA ILE A 307 -4.68 -21.29 2.78
C ILE A 307 -4.52 -22.62 2.01
N ARG A 308 -5.50 -23.51 2.08
CA ARG A 308 -5.52 -24.75 1.31
C ARG A 308 -5.53 -24.48 -0.20
N GLU A 309 -6.41 -23.61 -0.65
CA GLU A 309 -6.49 -23.26 -2.08
C GLU A 309 -5.25 -22.46 -2.55
N LEU A 310 -4.70 -21.60 -1.71
CA LEU A 310 -3.42 -20.92 -1.97
C LEU A 310 -2.29 -21.95 -2.14
N GLY A 311 -2.17 -22.92 -1.23
CA GLY A 311 -1.17 -23.98 -1.32
C GLY A 311 -1.31 -24.80 -2.61
N ARG A 312 -2.54 -25.18 -2.97
CA ARG A 312 -2.85 -25.90 -4.22
C ARG A 312 -2.50 -25.09 -5.45
N PHE A 313 -2.82 -23.79 -5.45
CA PHE A 313 -2.46 -22.88 -6.55
C PHE A 313 -0.94 -22.83 -6.77
N TYR A 314 -0.15 -22.53 -5.74
CA TYR A 314 1.30 -22.43 -5.87
C TYR A 314 1.98 -23.76 -6.16
N ARG A 315 1.49 -24.86 -5.55
CA ARG A 315 1.98 -26.21 -5.85
C ARG A 315 1.76 -26.56 -7.32
N LYS A 316 0.55 -26.32 -7.84
CA LYS A 316 0.22 -26.56 -9.25
C LYS A 316 0.99 -25.66 -10.21
N ALA A 317 1.10 -24.36 -9.90
CA ALA A 317 1.82 -23.38 -10.71
C ALA A 317 3.31 -23.72 -10.85
N GLN A 318 3.94 -24.19 -9.76
CA GLN A 318 5.37 -24.50 -9.77
C GLN A 318 5.69 -25.93 -10.25
N PHE A 319 4.87 -26.91 -9.96
CA PHE A 319 5.23 -28.32 -10.19
C PHE A 319 4.18 -29.10 -11.02
N GLY A 320 3.04 -28.51 -11.36
CA GLY A 320 1.94 -29.20 -12.03
C GLY A 320 1.38 -30.33 -11.15
N ASP A 321 0.92 -31.40 -11.78
CA ASP A 321 0.46 -32.63 -11.10
C ASP A 321 1.58 -33.68 -10.96
N GLY A 322 2.79 -33.35 -11.37
CA GLY A 322 3.97 -34.22 -11.37
C GLY A 322 4.73 -34.20 -10.03
N PRO A 323 5.91 -34.82 -10.00
CA PRO A 323 6.78 -34.78 -8.84
C PRO A 323 7.25 -33.35 -8.56
N ILE A 324 7.55 -33.06 -7.29
CA ILE A 324 8.09 -31.78 -6.88
C ILE A 324 9.55 -31.68 -7.34
N ASP A 325 9.84 -30.73 -8.22
CA ASP A 325 11.17 -30.48 -8.76
C ASP A 325 11.51 -28.99 -8.70
N TYR A 326 12.28 -28.58 -7.72
CA TYR A 326 12.69 -27.19 -7.52
C TYR A 326 13.67 -26.68 -8.58
N ALA A 327 14.33 -27.54 -9.37
CA ALA A 327 15.08 -27.08 -10.54
C ALA A 327 14.15 -26.43 -11.58
N ALA A 328 12.89 -26.85 -11.60
CA ALA A 328 11.85 -26.26 -12.44
C ALA A 328 11.14 -25.06 -11.80
N TYR A 329 11.39 -24.71 -10.56
CA TYR A 329 10.83 -23.52 -9.90
C TYR A 329 11.17 -22.24 -10.66
N ARG A 330 10.27 -21.26 -10.65
CA ARG A 330 10.54 -19.92 -11.19
C ARG A 330 9.95 -18.88 -10.24
N THR A 331 10.73 -17.83 -9.95
CA THR A 331 10.26 -16.69 -9.14
C THR A 331 9.06 -16.03 -9.80
N GLN A 332 9.11 -15.83 -11.12
CA GLN A 332 8.04 -15.15 -11.83
C GLN A 332 6.92 -16.13 -12.25
N LEU A 333 5.72 -15.86 -11.76
CA LEU A 333 4.47 -16.52 -12.16
C LEU A 333 3.50 -15.49 -12.72
N ARG A 334 2.94 -15.77 -13.89
CA ARG A 334 1.91 -14.95 -14.51
C ARG A 334 0.58 -15.11 -13.78
N LEU A 335 -0.43 -14.37 -14.22
CA LEU A 335 -1.74 -14.29 -13.57
C LEU A 335 -2.40 -15.67 -13.37
N GLY A 336 -2.38 -16.52 -14.38
CA GLY A 336 -2.91 -17.89 -14.34
C GLY A 336 -1.95 -18.93 -13.70
N GLY A 337 -0.82 -18.49 -13.14
CA GLY A 337 0.18 -19.40 -12.55
C GLY A 337 1.22 -19.92 -13.56
N GLU A 338 1.18 -19.53 -14.84
CA GLU A 338 2.19 -19.92 -15.81
C GLU A 338 3.53 -19.28 -15.45
N LYS A 339 4.61 -20.04 -15.63
CA LYS A 339 5.95 -19.56 -15.38
C LYS A 339 6.34 -18.45 -16.37
N GLY A 340 6.97 -17.40 -15.84
CA GLY A 340 7.52 -16.31 -16.63
C GLY A 340 8.74 -16.74 -17.45
N GLU A 341 9.23 -15.85 -18.30
CA GLU A 341 10.40 -16.10 -19.16
C GLU A 341 11.73 -16.02 -18.40
N GLN A 342 11.74 -15.35 -17.25
CA GLN A 342 12.92 -15.25 -16.41
C GLN A 342 13.29 -16.61 -15.83
N VAL A 343 14.56 -16.96 -15.96
CA VAL A 343 15.13 -18.24 -15.50
C VAL A 343 15.71 -18.16 -14.10
N VAL A 344 15.46 -17.04 -13.42
CA VAL A 344 15.96 -16.76 -12.05
C VAL A 344 15.07 -17.43 -11.02
N GLN A 345 15.71 -17.97 -10.00
CA GLN A 345 15.12 -18.51 -8.77
C GLN A 345 15.71 -17.72 -7.61
N GLU A 346 14.90 -16.95 -6.95
CA GLU A 346 15.33 -16.13 -5.82
C GLU A 346 15.20 -16.89 -4.51
N THR A 347 16.18 -16.72 -3.65
CA THR A 347 16.27 -17.40 -2.34
C THR A 347 15.10 -17.02 -1.44
N ASP A 348 14.80 -15.74 -1.34
CA ASP A 348 13.72 -15.27 -0.48
C ASP A 348 12.35 -15.77 -0.95
N THR A 349 12.09 -15.84 -2.25
CA THR A 349 10.80 -16.31 -2.77
C THR A 349 10.57 -17.80 -2.57
N ILE A 350 11.63 -18.63 -2.69
CA ILE A 350 11.54 -20.05 -2.31
C ILE A 350 11.34 -20.19 -0.81
N SER A 351 12.10 -19.46 0.01
CA SER A 351 11.93 -19.47 1.46
C SER A 351 10.50 -19.07 1.87
N ARG A 352 9.94 -18.03 1.25
CA ARG A 352 8.55 -17.61 1.46
C ARG A 352 7.54 -18.68 1.05
N MET A 353 7.80 -19.44 -0.01
CA MET A 353 6.95 -20.57 -0.39
C MET A 353 7.05 -21.70 0.66
N VAL A 354 8.24 -22.02 1.14
CA VAL A 354 8.46 -23.00 2.24
C VAL A 354 7.70 -22.57 3.49
N TYR A 355 7.73 -21.29 3.86
CA TYR A 355 6.94 -20.73 4.97
C TYR A 355 5.44 -20.97 4.78
N GLY A 356 4.93 -20.61 3.60
CA GLY A 356 3.50 -20.74 3.30
C GLY A 356 3.03 -22.20 3.32
N MET A 357 3.78 -23.11 2.73
CA MET A 357 3.48 -24.54 2.69
C MET A 357 3.57 -25.17 4.09
N SER A 358 4.57 -24.79 4.88
CA SER A 358 4.69 -25.23 6.29
C SER A 358 3.48 -24.77 7.13
N SER A 359 3.06 -23.52 6.96
CA SER A 359 1.88 -22.97 7.63
C SER A 359 0.59 -23.65 7.18
N ALA A 360 0.47 -23.98 5.89
CA ALA A 360 -0.66 -24.75 5.36
C ALA A 360 -0.72 -26.16 5.96
N TYR A 361 0.43 -26.85 6.05
CA TYR A 361 0.48 -28.14 6.73
C TYR A 361 0.06 -28.05 8.21
N MET A 362 0.55 -27.04 8.93
CA MET A 362 0.17 -26.85 10.34
C MET A 362 -1.34 -26.76 10.54
N LEU A 363 -2.06 -26.09 9.64
CA LEU A 363 -3.51 -25.92 9.73
C LEU A 363 -4.31 -27.09 9.16
N THR A 364 -3.81 -27.79 8.14
CA THR A 364 -4.59 -28.77 7.37
C THR A 364 -4.18 -30.21 7.58
N GLY A 365 -2.90 -30.47 7.91
CA GLY A 365 -2.31 -31.80 7.98
C GLY A 365 -2.15 -32.49 6.62
N GLU A 366 -2.25 -31.75 5.50
CA GLU A 366 -2.09 -32.30 4.13
C GLU A 366 -0.62 -32.51 3.80
N GLU A 367 -0.18 -33.77 3.68
CA GLU A 367 1.24 -34.15 3.50
C GLU A 367 1.89 -33.53 2.26
N ASP A 368 1.12 -33.33 1.16
CA ASP A 368 1.66 -32.69 -0.06
C ASP A 368 2.27 -31.30 0.20
N PHE A 369 1.72 -30.53 1.16
CA PHE A 369 2.28 -29.23 1.55
C PHE A 369 3.60 -29.39 2.31
N LEU A 370 3.68 -30.42 3.17
CA LEU A 370 4.93 -30.70 3.88
C LEU A 370 6.03 -31.16 2.92
N ASP A 371 5.68 -32.03 1.96
CA ASP A 371 6.63 -32.50 0.93
C ASP A 371 7.19 -31.32 0.11
N VAL A 372 6.35 -30.38 -0.29
CA VAL A 372 6.79 -29.16 -0.98
C VAL A 372 7.74 -28.34 -0.10
N ALA A 373 7.43 -28.18 1.18
CA ALA A 373 8.24 -27.42 2.11
C ALA A 373 9.60 -28.08 2.39
N GLU A 374 9.63 -29.40 2.63
CA GLU A 374 10.87 -30.14 2.90
C GLU A 374 11.82 -30.12 1.69
N GLN A 375 11.28 -30.36 0.48
CA GLN A 375 12.09 -30.30 -0.75
C GLN A 375 12.57 -28.88 -1.07
N GLY A 376 11.75 -27.87 -0.79
CA GLY A 376 12.15 -26.46 -0.93
C GLY A 376 13.31 -26.07 0.01
N ALA A 377 13.22 -26.45 1.27
CA ALA A 377 14.29 -26.21 2.22
C ALA A 377 15.58 -26.99 1.87
N ALA A 378 15.46 -28.22 1.37
CA ALA A 378 16.60 -28.98 0.87
C ALA A 378 17.26 -28.26 -0.33
N TYR A 379 16.45 -27.78 -1.27
CA TYR A 379 16.92 -27.04 -2.44
C TYR A 379 17.64 -25.74 -2.06
N LEU A 380 17.08 -24.96 -1.15
CA LEU A 380 17.74 -23.76 -0.61
C LEU A 380 19.13 -24.09 -0.05
N ARG A 381 19.23 -25.17 0.74
CA ARG A 381 20.48 -25.59 1.37
C ARG A 381 21.52 -26.07 0.36
N ASP A 382 21.10 -26.80 -0.66
CA ASP A 382 22.01 -27.44 -1.61
C ASP A 382 22.46 -26.47 -2.73
N HIS A 383 21.61 -25.49 -3.09
CA HIS A 383 21.82 -24.64 -4.25
C HIS A 383 22.01 -23.15 -3.94
N MET A 384 21.49 -22.64 -2.81
CA MET A 384 21.39 -21.20 -2.59
C MET A 384 22.11 -20.69 -1.34
N ARG A 385 22.76 -21.56 -0.55
CA ARG A 385 23.56 -21.14 0.60
C ARG A 385 25.07 -21.23 0.32
N PHE A 386 25.80 -20.36 0.98
CA PHE A 386 27.24 -20.44 1.11
C PHE A 386 27.63 -20.65 2.59
N VAL A 387 28.43 -21.65 2.84
CA VAL A 387 28.98 -21.94 4.19
C VAL A 387 30.43 -21.47 4.21
N ASP A 388 30.67 -20.34 4.88
CA ASP A 388 32.02 -19.87 5.15
C ASP A 388 32.57 -20.56 6.40
N ARG A 389 33.52 -21.46 6.18
CA ARG A 389 34.12 -22.25 7.28
C ARG A 389 35.16 -21.48 8.07
N ASP A 390 35.80 -20.49 7.45
CA ASP A 390 36.82 -19.68 8.09
C ASP A 390 36.20 -18.67 9.05
N GLU A 391 35.05 -18.08 8.63
CA GLU A 391 34.30 -17.15 9.45
C GLU A 391 33.23 -17.83 10.30
N ASP A 392 32.97 -19.13 10.10
CA ASP A 392 31.91 -19.92 10.75
C ASP A 392 30.52 -19.30 10.60
N VAL A 393 30.16 -18.85 9.38
CA VAL A 393 28.86 -18.23 9.06
C VAL A 393 28.23 -18.89 7.86
N VAL A 394 26.93 -18.69 7.74
CA VAL A 394 26.15 -19.06 6.56
C VAL A 394 25.53 -17.80 5.98
N TYR A 395 25.71 -17.54 4.69
CA TYR A 395 24.95 -16.55 3.98
C TYR A 395 24.28 -17.15 2.75
N TRP A 396 23.26 -16.45 2.27
CA TRP A 396 22.41 -16.92 1.18
C TRP A 396 22.64 -16.05 -0.05
N TYR A 397 22.89 -16.71 -1.20
CA TYR A 397 22.91 -15.99 -2.47
C TYR A 397 21.59 -15.28 -2.69
N HIS A 398 21.59 -14.19 -3.43
CA HIS A 398 20.36 -13.57 -3.92
C HIS A 398 19.48 -14.60 -4.62
N GLY A 399 20.09 -15.40 -5.50
CA GLY A 399 19.40 -16.47 -6.19
C GLY A 399 20.31 -17.30 -7.08
N VAL A 400 19.69 -18.10 -7.93
CA VAL A 400 20.37 -18.86 -8.99
C VAL A 400 19.67 -18.62 -10.31
N GLU A 401 20.46 -18.49 -11.36
CA GLU A 401 19.99 -18.52 -12.73
C GLU A 401 20.20 -19.92 -13.30
N VAL A 402 19.14 -20.58 -13.75
CA VAL A 402 19.20 -21.94 -14.28
C VAL A 402 18.95 -21.91 -15.80
N ARG A 403 19.99 -22.22 -16.59
CA ARG A 403 19.90 -22.29 -18.05
C ARG A 403 20.48 -23.59 -18.54
N ASP A 404 19.74 -24.32 -19.36
CA ASP A 404 20.20 -25.57 -19.99
C ASP A 404 20.81 -26.57 -19.01
N GLY A 405 20.27 -26.64 -17.78
CA GLY A 405 20.78 -27.50 -16.71
C GLY A 405 22.04 -27.00 -16.01
N ALA A 406 22.56 -25.82 -16.36
CA ALA A 406 23.65 -25.15 -15.69
C ALA A 406 23.14 -24.08 -14.71
N GLU A 407 23.77 -24.00 -13.54
CA GLU A 407 23.45 -23.01 -12.51
C GLU A 407 24.52 -21.92 -12.46
N ARG A 408 24.05 -20.67 -12.45
CA ARG A 408 24.88 -19.52 -12.14
C ARG A 408 24.39 -18.90 -10.84
N LYS A 409 25.29 -18.75 -9.86
CA LYS A 409 24.98 -18.09 -8.58
C LYS A 409 24.91 -16.57 -8.77
N LEU A 410 23.86 -15.97 -8.25
CA LEU A 410 23.68 -14.53 -8.16
C LEU A 410 24.01 -14.12 -6.72
N PHE A 411 25.13 -13.46 -6.54
CA PHE A 411 25.66 -13.16 -5.21
C PHE A 411 24.96 -11.98 -4.54
N THR A 412 24.58 -11.01 -5.37
CA THR A 412 24.05 -9.72 -4.93
C THR A 412 22.69 -9.46 -5.56
N SER A 413 21.92 -8.58 -4.96
CA SER A 413 20.65 -8.14 -5.50
C SER A 413 20.82 -7.31 -6.77
N GLU A 414 19.87 -7.41 -7.70
CA GLU A 414 19.76 -6.57 -8.89
C GLU A 414 18.70 -5.47 -8.74
N PHE A 415 18.06 -5.38 -7.58
CA PHE A 415 16.91 -4.51 -7.38
C PHE A 415 17.27 -3.18 -6.74
N GLY A 416 16.86 -2.11 -7.39
CA GLY A 416 16.72 -0.75 -6.87
C GLY A 416 17.77 -0.33 -5.82
N ASP A 417 17.33 -0.22 -4.59
CA ASP A 417 18.17 0.20 -3.45
C ASP A 417 19.18 -0.85 -3.02
N ASP A 418 18.97 -2.11 -3.39
CA ASP A 418 19.80 -3.25 -2.99
C ASP A 418 20.85 -3.59 -4.05
N TYR A 419 20.83 -2.86 -5.18
CA TYR A 419 21.68 -3.17 -6.32
C TYR A 419 23.17 -3.29 -5.95
N ASP A 420 23.78 -4.40 -6.36
CA ASP A 420 25.19 -4.74 -6.14
C ASP A 420 25.62 -4.80 -4.67
N ALA A 421 24.69 -5.09 -3.75
CA ALA A 421 24.91 -5.24 -2.33
C ALA A 421 24.30 -6.56 -1.80
N ILE A 422 24.66 -6.94 -0.58
CA ILE A 422 23.98 -7.99 0.18
C ILE A 422 23.03 -7.29 1.18
N PRO A 423 21.72 -7.24 0.92
CA PRO A 423 20.78 -6.62 1.84
C PRO A 423 20.46 -7.55 3.02
N MET A 424 20.37 -6.99 4.21
CA MET A 424 19.94 -7.70 5.41
C MET A 424 18.57 -8.34 5.22
N TYR A 425 17.68 -7.63 4.54
CA TYR A 425 16.32 -8.06 4.24
C TYR A 425 16.25 -9.46 3.59
N GLU A 426 17.03 -9.69 2.54
CA GLU A 426 17.04 -10.99 1.85
C GLU A 426 17.58 -12.11 2.77
N GLN A 427 18.60 -11.82 3.58
CA GLN A 427 19.16 -12.79 4.53
C GLN A 427 18.15 -13.12 5.66
N ILE A 428 17.36 -12.15 6.10
CA ILE A 428 16.24 -12.35 7.05
C ILE A 428 15.18 -13.27 6.43
N TYR A 429 14.73 -12.96 5.22
CA TYR A 429 13.69 -13.75 4.57
C TYR A 429 14.17 -15.12 4.06
N ALA A 430 15.45 -15.30 3.83
CA ALA A 430 16.03 -16.64 3.62
C ALA A 430 15.77 -17.58 4.80
N LEU A 431 15.64 -17.05 6.02
CA LEU A 431 15.34 -17.82 7.23
C LEU A 431 13.85 -18.08 7.48
N ALA A 432 12.96 -17.36 6.83
CA ALA A 432 11.51 -17.44 7.12
C ALA A 432 10.96 -18.86 6.93
N GLY A 433 11.14 -19.43 5.75
CA GLY A 433 10.73 -20.79 5.43
C GLY A 433 11.43 -21.86 6.25
N PRO A 434 12.79 -21.89 6.25
CA PRO A 434 13.52 -22.85 7.06
C PRO A 434 13.12 -22.85 8.55
N THR A 435 12.90 -21.68 9.16
CA THR A 435 12.50 -21.59 10.56
C THR A 435 11.09 -22.15 10.79
N GLN A 436 10.12 -21.84 9.93
CA GLN A 436 8.77 -22.38 10.04
C GLN A 436 8.77 -23.90 9.84
N LEU A 437 9.57 -24.42 8.90
CA LEU A 437 9.73 -25.86 8.71
C LEU A 437 10.47 -26.53 9.89
N TYR A 438 11.49 -25.88 10.46
CA TYR A 438 12.18 -26.38 11.65
C TYR A 438 11.21 -26.54 12.83
N ARG A 439 10.30 -25.60 13.00
CA ARG A 439 9.23 -25.64 14.02
C ARG A 439 8.34 -26.89 13.88
N LEU A 440 8.12 -27.36 12.64
CA LEU A 440 7.35 -28.56 12.34
C LEU A 440 8.15 -29.84 12.55
N THR A 441 9.39 -29.88 12.08
CA THR A 441 10.15 -31.10 11.85
C THR A 441 11.33 -31.30 12.81
N GLY A 442 11.88 -30.22 13.36
CA GLY A 442 13.11 -30.31 14.17
C GLY A 442 14.33 -30.78 13.38
N ASP A 443 14.42 -30.53 12.07
CA ASP A 443 15.57 -30.96 11.27
C ASP A 443 16.86 -30.26 11.75
N PRO A 444 17.83 -30.98 12.32
CA PRO A 444 19.04 -30.39 12.89
C PRO A 444 19.92 -29.69 11.83
N ARG A 445 19.79 -30.08 10.56
CA ARG A 445 20.54 -29.45 9.48
C ARG A 445 20.02 -28.03 9.24
N ILE A 446 18.71 -27.82 9.34
CA ILE A 446 18.07 -26.49 9.25
C ILE A 446 18.48 -25.64 10.46
N ALA A 447 18.47 -26.20 11.66
CA ALA A 447 18.93 -25.49 12.86
C ALA A 447 20.37 -24.99 12.71
N ALA A 448 21.28 -25.81 12.18
CA ALA A 448 22.67 -25.43 11.94
C ALA A 448 22.80 -24.26 10.93
N ASP A 449 21.98 -24.25 9.89
CA ASP A 449 21.97 -23.15 8.90
C ASP A 449 21.41 -21.85 9.51
N ILE A 450 20.35 -21.95 10.32
CA ILE A 450 19.80 -20.80 11.07
C ILE A 450 20.87 -20.22 11.99
N ASP A 451 21.53 -21.06 12.81
CA ASP A 451 22.57 -20.60 13.72
C ASP A 451 23.76 -19.95 12.98
N GLY A 452 24.15 -20.51 11.83
CA GLY A 452 25.21 -19.93 11.00
C GLY A 452 24.82 -18.56 10.43
N THR A 453 23.57 -18.40 10.04
CA THR A 453 23.06 -17.10 9.54
C THR A 453 22.91 -16.09 10.67
N LEU A 454 22.48 -16.51 11.85
CA LEU A 454 22.46 -15.61 13.03
C LEU A 454 23.87 -15.12 13.39
N ARG A 455 24.90 -15.97 13.26
CA ARG A 455 26.29 -15.52 13.43
C ARG A 455 26.72 -14.51 12.36
N LEU A 456 26.27 -14.66 11.10
CA LEU A 456 26.47 -13.65 10.05
C LEU A 456 25.88 -12.29 10.49
N PHE A 457 24.64 -12.29 11.01
CA PHE A 457 23.98 -11.06 11.46
C PHE A 457 24.77 -10.39 12.59
N GLN A 458 25.15 -11.14 13.60
CA GLN A 458 25.88 -10.62 14.74
C GLN A 458 27.28 -10.10 14.38
N ARG A 459 27.93 -10.70 13.39
CA ARG A 459 29.31 -10.39 13.06
C ARG A 459 29.46 -9.26 12.05
N PHE A 460 28.61 -9.22 11.02
CA PHE A 460 28.80 -8.34 9.87
C PHE A 460 27.71 -7.25 9.72
N PHE A 461 26.54 -7.48 10.26
CA PHE A 461 25.45 -6.51 10.15
C PHE A 461 25.18 -5.72 11.45
N ARG A 462 25.47 -6.31 12.60
CA ARG A 462 25.16 -5.66 13.88
C ARG A 462 26.04 -4.45 14.12
N ASP A 463 25.43 -3.37 14.62
CA ASP A 463 26.15 -2.24 15.21
C ASP A 463 26.41 -2.52 16.70
N PRO A 464 27.65 -2.78 17.10
CA PRO A 464 27.95 -3.13 18.48
C PRO A 464 27.93 -1.92 19.44
N GLU A 465 27.99 -0.68 18.92
CA GLU A 465 28.07 0.54 19.72
C GLU A 465 26.68 1.14 19.95
N LEU A 466 25.84 1.22 18.90
CA LEU A 466 24.57 1.93 18.93
C LEU A 466 23.36 0.99 18.78
N GLY A 467 23.59 -0.31 18.69
CA GLY A 467 22.56 -1.32 18.53
C GLY A 467 21.90 -1.34 17.14
N GLY A 468 21.10 -2.36 16.91
CA GLY A 468 20.44 -2.62 15.63
C GLY A 468 21.38 -3.18 14.57
N TYR A 469 20.88 -3.24 13.34
CA TYR A 469 21.57 -3.90 12.23
C TYR A 469 21.62 -2.95 11.04
N TYR A 470 22.78 -2.91 10.38
CA TYR A 470 22.95 -2.19 9.12
C TYR A 470 22.13 -2.85 8.01
N SER A 471 21.61 -2.03 7.10
CA SER A 471 20.71 -2.49 6.04
C SER A 471 21.42 -3.30 4.95
N HIS A 472 22.70 -3.00 4.69
CA HIS A 472 23.48 -3.60 3.60
C HIS A 472 24.92 -3.82 4.02
N ILE A 473 25.54 -4.82 3.43
CA ILE A 473 27.00 -5.04 3.46
C ILE A 473 27.56 -5.18 2.05
N ASP A 474 28.80 -4.77 1.87
CA ASP A 474 29.56 -4.99 0.65
C ASP A 474 29.83 -6.49 0.43
N PRO A 475 29.63 -7.02 -0.79
CA PRO A 475 29.74 -8.45 -1.04
C PRO A 475 31.17 -9.02 -1.02
N ILE A 476 32.18 -8.15 -1.05
CA ILE A 476 33.60 -8.57 -1.09
C ILE A 476 34.21 -8.57 0.31
N LEU A 477 34.00 -7.47 1.04
CA LEU A 477 34.62 -7.28 2.37
C LEU A 477 33.65 -7.56 3.52
N LEU A 478 32.37 -7.82 3.22
CA LEU A 478 31.26 -7.98 4.16
C LEU A 478 31.14 -6.80 5.14
N SER A 479 31.48 -5.58 4.67
CA SER A 479 31.52 -4.37 5.48
C SER A 479 30.29 -3.49 5.21
N PRO A 480 29.57 -3.00 6.24
CA PRO A 480 28.51 -2.03 6.08
C PRO A 480 29.03 -0.61 5.83
N HIS A 481 30.34 -0.40 5.89
CA HIS A 481 30.99 0.90 5.82
C HIS A 481 31.72 1.16 4.50
N HIS A 482 31.73 0.18 3.59
CA HIS A 482 32.44 0.29 2.32
C HIS A 482 31.77 1.30 1.38
N GLU A 483 32.60 2.02 0.59
CA GLU A 483 32.11 3.09 -0.30
C GLU A 483 31.27 2.56 -1.47
N SER A 484 31.42 1.29 -1.86
CA SER A 484 30.62 0.65 -2.90
C SER A 484 29.11 0.67 -2.61
N LEU A 485 28.75 0.74 -1.32
CA LEU A 485 27.35 0.78 -0.90
C LEU A 485 26.64 2.11 -1.18
N GLY A 486 27.37 3.13 -1.61
CA GLY A 486 26.77 4.43 -1.98
C GLY A 486 25.82 4.97 -0.90
N PRO A 487 24.55 5.24 -1.25
CA PRO A 487 23.56 5.78 -0.31
C PRO A 487 23.16 4.80 0.81
N ASN A 488 23.46 3.50 0.66
CA ASN A 488 23.18 2.48 1.67
C ASN A 488 24.29 2.31 2.70
N ARG A 489 25.43 2.96 2.48
CA ARG A 489 26.58 2.92 3.39
C ARG A 489 26.21 3.38 4.79
N SER A 490 26.45 2.51 5.79
CA SER A 490 26.20 2.79 7.20
C SER A 490 24.77 3.24 7.48
N ARG A 491 23.77 2.56 6.91
CA ARG A 491 22.35 2.83 7.12
C ARG A 491 21.68 1.72 7.90
N LYS A 492 20.69 2.11 8.70
CA LYS A 492 19.72 1.22 9.36
C LYS A 492 18.33 1.54 8.84
N ASN A 493 17.49 0.52 8.69
CA ASN A 493 16.12 0.73 8.25
C ASN A 493 15.15 -0.25 8.92
N TRP A 494 13.86 -0.06 8.69
CA TRP A 494 12.84 -0.98 9.20
C TRP A 494 13.16 -2.43 8.82
N ASN A 495 13.50 -2.70 7.57
CA ASN A 495 13.73 -4.05 7.08
C ASN A 495 14.92 -4.74 7.78
N SER A 496 15.98 -3.99 8.09
CA SER A 496 17.15 -4.55 8.76
C SER A 496 17.01 -4.66 10.28
N VAL A 497 16.09 -3.94 10.89
CA VAL A 497 15.89 -3.93 12.35
C VAL A 497 14.61 -4.67 12.74
N GLY A 498 13.48 -4.35 12.14
CA GLY A 498 12.16 -4.83 12.56
C GLY A 498 11.75 -6.16 11.98
N ASP A 499 12.12 -6.43 10.72
CA ASP A 499 11.66 -7.65 10.02
C ASP A 499 12.19 -8.96 10.60
N HIS A 500 13.23 -8.93 11.44
CA HIS A 500 13.64 -10.11 12.20
C HIS A 500 12.48 -10.75 12.96
N ALA A 501 11.66 -9.95 13.61
CA ALA A 501 10.60 -10.41 14.51
C ALA A 501 9.54 -11.26 13.76
N PRO A 502 8.82 -10.73 12.75
CA PRO A 502 7.77 -11.48 12.07
C PRO A 502 8.32 -12.55 11.12
N ALA A 503 9.45 -12.31 10.47
CA ALA A 503 9.93 -13.22 9.45
C ALA A 503 10.35 -14.58 10.01
N TYR A 504 11.13 -14.61 11.10
CA TYR A 504 11.64 -15.85 11.63
C TYR A 504 11.81 -15.89 13.15
N LEU A 505 12.18 -14.79 13.82
CA LEU A 505 12.71 -14.83 15.18
C LEU A 505 11.67 -15.22 16.24
N ILE A 506 10.42 -14.77 16.08
CA ILE A 506 9.32 -15.23 16.95
C ILE A 506 9.07 -16.73 16.75
N ASN A 507 9.04 -17.21 15.49
CA ASN A 507 8.85 -18.63 15.19
C ASN A 507 10.02 -19.47 15.71
N LEU A 508 11.26 -18.96 15.67
CA LEU A 508 12.43 -19.61 16.22
C LEU A 508 12.36 -19.70 17.75
N LEU A 509 11.94 -18.64 18.43
CA LEU A 509 11.70 -18.67 19.88
C LEU A 509 10.60 -19.68 20.22
N LEU A 510 9.49 -19.69 19.49
CA LEU A 510 8.41 -20.66 19.68
C LEU A 510 8.87 -22.11 19.49
N ALA A 511 9.81 -22.36 18.56
CA ALA A 511 10.35 -23.69 18.32
C ALA A 511 11.34 -24.15 19.40
N THR A 512 12.23 -23.26 19.85
CA THR A 512 13.37 -23.58 20.71
C THR A 512 13.13 -23.29 22.18
N GLY A 513 12.39 -22.23 22.50
CA GLY A 513 12.31 -21.66 23.84
C GLY A 513 13.64 -21.08 24.35
N ASP A 514 14.57 -20.75 23.46
CA ASP A 514 15.88 -20.21 23.83
C ASP A 514 15.76 -18.72 24.16
N GLU A 515 16.10 -18.35 25.37
CA GLU A 515 16.06 -16.99 25.90
C GLU A 515 16.90 -15.99 25.11
N ARG A 516 17.96 -16.45 24.44
CA ARG A 516 18.78 -15.57 23.57
C ARG A 516 17.94 -14.98 22.43
N HIS A 517 16.95 -15.72 21.91
CA HIS A 517 16.05 -15.22 20.89
C HIS A 517 15.05 -14.20 21.47
N ALA A 518 14.60 -14.41 22.71
CA ALA A 518 13.77 -13.43 23.41
C ALA A 518 14.53 -12.12 23.70
N ASP A 519 15.81 -12.22 24.09
CA ASP A 519 16.67 -11.06 24.31
C ASP A 519 16.90 -10.26 23.01
N MET A 520 17.14 -10.96 21.88
CA MET A 520 17.28 -10.32 20.58
C MET A 520 15.98 -9.63 20.14
N LEU A 521 14.81 -10.26 20.38
CA LEU A 521 13.51 -9.63 20.14
C LEU A 521 13.30 -8.39 21.01
N GLU A 522 13.67 -8.46 22.29
CA GLU A 522 13.56 -7.34 23.23
C GLU A 522 14.41 -6.15 22.78
N GLU A 523 15.69 -6.37 22.42
CA GLU A 523 16.57 -5.34 21.86
C GLU A 523 15.93 -4.71 20.60
N THR A 524 15.40 -5.54 19.68
CA THR A 524 14.75 -5.09 18.46
C THR A 524 13.58 -4.16 18.75
N PHE A 525 12.66 -4.56 19.63
CA PHE A 525 11.48 -3.76 19.94
C PHE A 525 11.76 -2.54 20.80
N ASP A 526 12.80 -2.60 21.63
CA ASP A 526 13.29 -1.44 22.37
C ASP A 526 13.80 -0.36 21.41
N LEU A 527 14.60 -0.72 20.41
CA LEU A 527 15.10 0.19 19.38
C LEU A 527 13.96 0.74 18.50
N ILE A 528 12.99 -0.10 18.13
CA ILE A 528 11.81 0.36 17.39
C ILE A 528 11.05 1.41 18.18
N ALA A 529 10.74 1.12 19.46
CA ALA A 529 9.95 2.01 20.30
C ALA A 529 10.69 3.32 20.63
N GLU A 530 12.03 3.30 20.64
CA GLU A 530 12.84 4.48 20.94
C GLU A 530 13.05 5.40 19.74
N HIS A 531 13.35 4.83 18.56
CA HIS A 531 13.85 5.60 17.42
C HIS A 531 12.84 5.84 16.30
N MET A 532 11.88 4.92 16.09
CA MET A 532 11.01 5.00 14.92
C MET A 532 9.82 5.96 15.05
N PRO A 533 9.14 6.09 16.22
CA PRO A 533 8.01 7.02 16.37
C PRO A 533 8.43 8.48 16.20
N ARG A 534 7.58 9.27 15.53
CA ARG A 534 7.85 10.69 15.26
C ARG A 534 6.70 11.57 15.78
N LYS A 535 7.05 12.75 16.31
CA LYS A 535 6.06 13.73 16.76
C LYS A 535 5.45 14.54 15.62
N ASP A 536 6.14 14.65 14.51
CA ASP A 536 5.79 15.47 13.35
C ASP A 536 5.04 14.70 12.24
N SER A 537 4.76 13.41 12.47
CA SER A 537 4.04 12.55 11.52
C SER A 537 3.24 11.48 12.27
N PRO A 538 2.07 11.05 11.77
CA PRO A 538 1.39 9.87 12.28
C PRO A 538 2.15 8.57 11.96
N TYR A 539 3.07 8.62 11.02
CA TYR A 539 3.86 7.47 10.56
C TYR A 539 5.24 7.43 11.20
N VAL A 540 5.77 6.23 11.38
CA VAL A 540 7.13 6.02 11.87
C VAL A 540 8.17 6.48 10.83
N GLN A 541 9.37 6.77 11.31
CA GLN A 541 10.56 6.92 10.46
C GLN A 541 11.12 5.53 10.16
N GLU A 542 11.45 5.24 8.91
CA GLU A 542 11.86 3.91 8.51
C GLU A 542 13.35 3.80 8.15
N ARG A 543 14.06 4.90 7.92
CA ARG A 543 15.47 4.92 7.52
C ARG A 543 16.29 5.90 8.36
N PHE A 544 17.50 5.47 8.75
CA PHE A 544 18.38 6.18 9.66
C PHE A 544 19.83 6.09 9.21
N TYR A 545 20.62 7.09 9.62
CA TYR A 545 22.07 6.98 9.70
C TYR A 545 22.45 6.03 10.84
N ALA A 546 23.75 5.65 10.92
CA ALA A 546 24.25 4.76 11.96
C ALA A 546 23.91 5.21 13.39
N ASP A 547 23.91 6.51 13.63
CA ASP A 547 23.63 7.16 14.92
C ASP A 547 22.14 7.35 15.21
N TRP A 548 21.26 6.70 14.47
CA TRP A 548 19.80 6.83 14.53
C TRP A 548 19.24 8.21 14.14
N THR A 549 20.07 9.10 13.59
CA THR A 549 19.56 10.32 12.97
C THR A 549 18.71 9.95 11.74
N PRO A 550 17.50 10.50 11.58
CA PRO A 550 16.66 10.23 10.42
C PRO A 550 17.33 10.56 9.09
N ASP A 551 17.36 9.61 8.17
CA ASP A 551 17.77 9.86 6.80
C ASP A 551 16.54 10.27 5.98
N THR A 552 16.46 11.55 5.64
CA THR A 552 15.37 12.16 4.88
C THR A 552 15.77 12.53 3.46
N THR A 553 16.91 12.05 2.96
CA THR A 553 17.30 12.23 1.57
C THR A 553 16.34 11.48 0.65
N TRP A 554 16.04 12.03 -0.53
CA TRP A 554 15.04 11.42 -1.42
C TRP A 554 15.51 10.08 -1.97
N HIS A 555 14.83 9.02 -1.61
CA HIS A 555 15.09 7.66 -2.10
C HIS A 555 13.88 6.76 -1.77
N TRP A 556 13.92 5.48 -2.11
CA TRP A 556 12.99 4.48 -1.58
C TRP A 556 13.03 4.50 -0.04
N GLN A 557 11.96 4.51 0.67
CA GLN A 557 11.81 4.61 2.13
C GLN A 557 12.16 5.97 2.79
N GLN A 558 12.57 6.99 2.03
CA GLN A 558 12.89 8.30 2.60
C GLN A 558 11.72 9.25 2.50
N ASP A 559 11.36 9.89 3.60
CA ASP A 559 10.18 10.74 3.75
C ASP A 559 8.88 10.13 3.18
N ARG A 560 8.90 8.82 2.97
CA ARG A 560 7.76 8.00 2.58
C ARG A 560 7.29 7.20 3.77
N ALA A 561 6.00 6.91 3.81
CA ALA A 561 5.41 6.04 4.80
C ALA A 561 4.81 4.83 4.09
N VAL A 562 5.29 3.66 4.43
CA VAL A 562 4.69 2.40 4.04
C VAL A 562 3.62 2.08 5.08
N VAL A 563 2.35 2.20 4.71
CA VAL A 563 1.22 2.09 5.65
C VAL A 563 1.26 0.78 6.41
N GLY A 564 1.50 -0.33 5.69
CA GLY A 564 1.57 -1.66 6.28
C GLY A 564 2.69 -1.85 7.30
N HIS A 565 3.84 -1.17 7.18
CA HIS A 565 4.91 -1.28 8.17
C HIS A 565 4.49 -0.73 9.54
N ASN A 566 3.73 0.37 9.58
CA ASN A 566 3.18 0.89 10.81
C ASN A 566 2.26 -0.13 11.50
N LEU A 567 1.36 -0.73 10.72
CA LEU A 567 0.46 -1.77 11.20
C LEU A 567 1.22 -3.04 11.64
N LYS A 568 2.28 -3.42 10.90
CA LYS A 568 3.18 -4.54 11.21
C LYS A 568 3.88 -4.33 12.55
N ILE A 569 4.33 -3.11 12.83
CA ILE A 569 4.89 -2.75 14.13
C ILE A 569 3.86 -2.97 15.24
N ALA A 570 2.62 -2.50 15.07
CA ALA A 570 1.59 -2.57 16.09
C ALA A 570 1.30 -4.03 16.53
N TRP A 571 1.04 -4.93 15.59
CA TRP A 571 0.70 -6.30 15.98
C TRP A 571 1.91 -7.09 16.50
N ASN A 572 3.13 -6.83 16.02
CA ASN A 572 4.32 -7.46 16.56
C ASN A 572 4.68 -6.96 17.96
N LEU A 573 4.43 -5.69 18.27
CA LEU A 573 4.54 -5.18 19.64
C LEU A 573 3.59 -5.92 20.61
N MET A 574 2.37 -6.24 20.17
CA MET A 574 1.44 -7.01 21.01
C MET A 574 1.89 -8.47 21.17
N ARG A 575 2.53 -9.07 20.16
CA ARG A 575 3.18 -10.39 20.31
C ARG A 575 4.33 -10.32 21.30
N MET A 576 5.13 -9.24 21.22
CA MET A 576 6.23 -9.01 22.17
C MET A 576 5.74 -8.81 23.61
N MET A 577 4.58 -8.17 23.80
CA MET A 577 3.93 -8.08 25.11
C MET A 577 3.66 -9.44 25.75
N SER A 578 3.41 -10.47 24.96
CA SER A 578 3.21 -11.85 25.43
C SER A 578 4.54 -12.55 25.77
N ILE A 579 5.67 -12.09 25.24
CA ILE A 579 7.02 -12.65 25.47
C ILE A 579 7.74 -11.91 26.62
N ARG A 580 7.85 -10.60 26.52
CA ARG A 580 8.50 -9.68 27.45
C ARG A 580 7.64 -8.44 27.65
N PRO A 581 6.71 -8.43 28.61
CA PRO A 581 5.75 -7.34 28.78
C PRO A 581 6.42 -6.03 29.20
N LYS A 582 6.19 -4.97 28.42
CA LYS A 582 6.56 -3.58 28.74
C LYS A 582 5.40 -2.66 28.34
N GLU A 583 4.91 -1.81 29.23
CA GLU A 583 3.80 -0.91 28.95
C GLU A 583 4.02 -0.09 27.67
N ARG A 584 5.24 0.40 27.44
CA ARG A 584 5.57 1.16 26.22
C ARG A 584 5.29 0.41 24.91
N TYR A 585 5.36 -0.93 24.90
CA TYR A 585 5.02 -1.71 23.71
C TYR A 585 3.53 -1.68 23.44
N ARG A 586 2.73 -1.89 24.48
CA ARG A 586 1.28 -1.80 24.40
C ARG A 586 0.83 -0.40 24.00
N ASP A 587 1.37 0.64 24.66
CA ASP A 587 1.00 2.01 24.42
C ASP A 587 1.28 2.43 22.97
N LEU A 588 2.47 2.08 22.45
CA LEU A 588 2.82 2.35 21.06
C LEU A 588 1.94 1.56 20.07
N ALA A 589 1.65 0.27 20.34
CA ALA A 589 0.79 -0.53 19.49
C ALA A 589 -0.63 0.03 19.40
N VAL A 590 -1.21 0.42 20.55
CA VAL A 590 -2.54 1.03 20.63
C VAL A 590 -2.53 2.40 19.95
N GLU A 591 -1.52 3.23 20.20
CA GLU A 591 -1.36 4.53 19.56
C GLU A 591 -1.34 4.43 18.03
N ILE A 592 -0.57 3.49 17.48
CA ILE A 592 -0.54 3.23 16.03
C ILE A 592 -1.92 2.77 15.54
N GLY A 593 -2.56 1.82 16.26
CA GLY A 593 -3.87 1.31 15.90
C GLY A 593 -4.96 2.38 15.87
N GLU A 594 -4.91 3.35 16.78
CA GLU A 594 -5.85 4.46 16.83
C GLU A 594 -5.56 5.55 15.80
N LYS A 595 -4.28 5.82 15.53
CA LYS A 595 -3.86 6.89 14.59
C LYS A 595 -3.93 6.50 13.12
N MET A 596 -3.70 5.23 12.77
CA MET A 596 -3.59 4.83 11.36
C MET A 596 -4.87 4.97 10.52
N PRO A 597 -6.09 4.71 11.01
CA PRO A 597 -7.27 4.74 10.16
C PRO A 597 -7.49 6.06 9.39
N PRO A 598 -7.42 7.26 10.00
CA PRO A 598 -7.66 8.49 9.26
C PRO A 598 -6.58 8.84 8.24
N PHE A 599 -5.41 8.22 8.29
CA PHE A 599 -4.28 8.56 7.42
C PHE A 599 -3.95 7.47 6.39
N GLY A 600 -4.08 6.20 6.75
CA GLY A 600 -3.68 5.07 5.90
C GLY A 600 -4.84 4.29 5.29
N SER A 601 -6.08 4.39 5.80
CA SER A 601 -7.24 3.69 5.24
C SER A 601 -7.99 4.55 4.22
N ASP A 602 -8.72 3.88 3.32
CA ASP A 602 -9.65 4.54 2.40
C ASP A 602 -11.04 4.64 3.05
N PRO A 603 -11.46 5.83 3.49
CA PRO A 603 -12.71 5.97 4.23
C PRO A 603 -13.95 5.78 3.36
N GLN A 604 -13.86 5.96 2.04
CA GLN A 604 -14.97 5.80 1.11
C GLN A 604 -15.12 4.37 0.62
N ARG A 605 -13.98 3.74 0.21
CA ARG A 605 -13.98 2.45 -0.50
C ARG A 605 -13.59 1.28 0.39
N GLY A 606 -13.02 1.56 1.57
CA GLY A 606 -12.42 0.55 2.44
C GLY A 606 -11.01 0.12 1.99
N GLY A 607 -10.38 -0.72 2.80
CA GLY A 607 -8.99 -1.15 2.57
C GLY A 607 -7.96 -0.09 2.92
N TRP A 608 -6.68 -0.43 2.70
CA TRP A 608 -5.52 0.34 3.13
C TRP A 608 -4.64 0.70 1.95
N TYR A 609 -4.23 1.95 1.89
CA TYR A 609 -3.33 2.46 0.85
C TYR A 609 -1.93 1.87 0.98
N ASP A 610 -1.15 1.97 -0.11
CA ASP A 610 0.19 1.40 -0.20
C ASP A 610 1.24 2.31 0.43
N VAL A 611 1.76 3.27 -0.30
CA VAL A 611 2.82 4.18 0.16
C VAL A 611 2.40 5.62 -0.04
N VAL A 612 2.57 6.41 1.00
CA VAL A 612 2.25 7.84 1.02
C VAL A 612 3.48 8.67 1.42
N GLU A 613 3.46 9.96 1.12
CA GLU A 613 4.44 10.88 1.67
C GLU A 613 4.26 10.99 3.19
N ARG A 614 5.31 10.79 3.96
CA ARG A 614 5.25 10.73 5.44
C ARG A 614 4.83 12.06 6.06
N LYS A 615 5.18 13.18 5.45
CA LYS A 615 4.85 14.53 5.92
C LYS A 615 3.74 15.14 5.08
N LEU A 616 2.85 15.86 5.73
CA LEU A 616 1.89 16.72 5.05
C LEU A 616 2.61 17.92 4.44
N GLY A 617 2.28 18.29 3.22
CA GLY A 617 2.68 19.55 2.64
C GLY A 617 2.04 20.75 3.38
N PRO A 618 2.59 21.97 3.23
CA PRO A 618 2.02 23.16 3.85
C PRO A 618 0.56 23.38 3.44
N GLY A 619 -0.36 23.37 4.41
CA GLY A 619 -1.80 23.53 4.20
C GLY A 619 -2.53 22.29 3.65
N GLU A 620 -1.87 21.16 3.50
CA GLU A 620 -2.50 19.89 3.15
C GLU A 620 -3.07 19.19 4.39
N HIS A 621 -4.16 18.47 4.17
CA HIS A 621 -4.83 17.66 5.20
C HIS A 621 -4.81 16.17 4.88
N ILE A 622 -4.28 15.80 3.70
CA ILE A 622 -4.18 14.43 3.21
C ILE A 622 -2.74 14.19 2.77
N HIS A 623 -2.16 13.06 3.17
CA HIS A 623 -0.86 12.63 2.69
C HIS A 623 -0.95 12.26 1.20
N ARG A 624 0.01 12.71 0.40
CA ARG A 624 0.04 12.41 -1.03
C ARG A 624 0.42 10.96 -1.26
N PHE A 625 -0.19 10.34 -2.26
CA PHE A 625 0.26 9.03 -2.74
C PHE A 625 1.62 9.15 -3.44
N VAL A 626 2.52 8.20 -3.17
CA VAL A 626 3.83 8.20 -3.82
C VAL A 626 3.72 7.84 -5.30
N TRP A 627 2.84 6.90 -5.63
CA TRP A 627 2.57 6.49 -7.00
C TRP A 627 1.16 6.94 -7.43
N HIS A 628 0.16 6.24 -6.94
CA HIS A 628 -1.28 6.52 -7.08
C HIS A 628 -2.01 5.87 -5.91
N ASP A 629 -3.33 5.93 -5.87
CA ASP A 629 -4.18 5.44 -4.78
C ASP A 629 -4.36 3.91 -4.76
N ARG A 630 -3.35 3.15 -5.19
CA ARG A 630 -3.36 1.69 -5.20
C ARG A 630 -3.30 1.10 -3.79
N LYS A 631 -3.70 -0.16 -3.69
CA LYS A 631 -3.69 -0.96 -2.46
C LYS A 631 -2.96 -2.27 -2.74
N ALA A 632 -1.99 -2.65 -1.89
CA ALA A 632 -1.23 -3.87 -2.03
C ALA A 632 -1.75 -4.96 -1.09
N TRP A 633 -1.68 -6.23 -1.51
CA TRP A 633 -2.20 -7.39 -0.77
C TRP A 633 -1.61 -7.53 0.63
N TRP A 634 -0.29 -7.42 0.74
CA TRP A 634 0.41 -7.60 2.00
C TRP A 634 0.08 -6.51 3.04
N GLN A 635 -0.23 -5.29 2.57
CA GLN A 635 -0.61 -4.21 3.48
C GLN A 635 -2.03 -4.40 4.05
N GLN A 636 -2.94 -5.04 3.29
CA GLN A 636 -4.24 -5.46 3.82
C GLN A 636 -4.07 -6.53 4.90
N GLU A 637 -3.17 -7.49 4.68
CA GLU A 637 -2.80 -8.49 5.69
C GLU A 637 -2.38 -7.82 6.99
N GLN A 638 -1.41 -6.87 6.91
CA GLN A 638 -0.90 -6.18 8.09
C GLN A 638 -2.02 -5.48 8.88
N ALA A 639 -2.99 -4.90 8.18
CA ALA A 639 -4.14 -4.26 8.80
C ALA A 639 -5.06 -5.27 9.50
N ILE A 640 -5.40 -6.35 8.83
CA ILE A 640 -6.26 -7.40 9.40
C ILE A 640 -5.62 -7.95 10.67
N LEU A 641 -4.35 -8.32 10.61
CA LEU A 641 -3.61 -8.87 11.76
C LEU A 641 -3.47 -7.86 12.89
N ALA A 642 -3.12 -6.60 12.58
CA ALA A 642 -3.00 -5.55 13.60
C ALA A 642 -4.30 -5.40 14.39
N TYR A 643 -5.43 -5.26 13.71
CA TYR A 643 -6.70 -5.03 14.38
C TYR A 643 -7.29 -6.27 15.04
N GLN A 644 -7.10 -7.47 14.48
CA GLN A 644 -7.50 -8.73 15.15
C GLN A 644 -6.67 -8.96 16.42
N ILE A 645 -5.36 -8.74 16.36
CA ILE A 645 -4.47 -8.96 17.51
C ILE A 645 -4.74 -7.90 18.59
N LEU A 646 -4.90 -6.62 18.24
CA LEU A 646 -5.30 -5.58 19.18
C LEU A 646 -6.66 -5.89 19.82
N ALA A 647 -7.66 -6.30 19.05
CA ALA A 647 -8.97 -6.71 19.58
C ALA A 647 -8.86 -7.89 20.54
N GLY A 648 -8.09 -8.93 20.20
CA GLY A 648 -7.92 -10.14 21.01
C GLY A 648 -7.06 -9.96 22.26
N THR A 649 -6.16 -8.94 22.30
CA THR A 649 -5.17 -8.76 23.36
C THR A 649 -5.41 -7.50 24.20
N ALA A 650 -5.70 -6.37 23.58
CA ALA A 650 -6.00 -5.10 24.25
C ALA A 650 -7.51 -4.89 24.46
N GLY A 651 -8.35 -5.55 23.66
CA GLY A 651 -9.80 -5.38 23.67
C GLY A 651 -10.26 -4.12 22.95
N GLY A 652 -11.58 -4.00 22.76
CA GLY A 652 -12.20 -2.79 22.21
C GLY A 652 -12.98 -3.04 20.92
N ALA A 653 -14.26 -2.66 20.92
CA ALA A 653 -15.17 -2.82 19.79
C ALA A 653 -14.70 -2.08 18.51
N GLU A 654 -13.95 -1.00 18.67
CA GLU A 654 -13.39 -0.25 17.52
C GLU A 654 -12.34 -1.07 16.78
N PHE A 655 -11.47 -1.79 17.49
CA PHE A 655 -10.47 -2.68 16.86
C PHE A 655 -11.14 -3.86 16.16
N GLU A 656 -12.19 -4.46 16.75
CA GLU A 656 -12.97 -5.51 16.08
C GLU A 656 -13.63 -4.99 14.81
N ARG A 657 -14.22 -3.79 14.86
CA ARG A 657 -14.82 -3.14 13.69
C ARG A 657 -13.79 -2.93 12.57
N ARG A 658 -12.60 -2.42 12.91
CA ARG A 658 -11.51 -2.20 11.93
C ARG A 658 -10.98 -3.51 11.36
N ALA A 659 -10.86 -4.55 12.15
CA ALA A 659 -10.51 -5.89 11.67
C ALA A 659 -11.51 -6.39 10.62
N ARG A 660 -12.82 -6.26 10.89
CA ARG A 660 -13.89 -6.62 9.95
C ARG A 660 -13.87 -5.82 8.67
N GLU A 661 -13.74 -4.49 8.75
CA GLU A 661 -13.65 -3.59 7.58
C GLU A 661 -12.42 -3.93 6.71
N SER A 662 -11.28 -4.21 7.34
CA SER A 662 -10.04 -4.59 6.63
C SER A 662 -10.18 -5.96 5.95
N ALA A 663 -10.69 -6.97 6.68
CA ALA A 663 -10.92 -8.30 6.14
C ALA A 663 -11.99 -8.30 5.03
N ALA A 664 -13.01 -7.45 5.14
CA ALA A 664 -14.03 -7.30 4.12
C ALA A 664 -13.44 -6.87 2.78
N PHE A 665 -12.61 -5.83 2.78
CA PHE A 665 -12.00 -5.32 1.55
C PHE A 665 -11.04 -6.36 0.93
N TYR A 666 -10.17 -6.97 1.73
CA TYR A 666 -9.24 -7.99 1.25
C TYR A 666 -9.98 -9.16 0.58
N ASN A 667 -10.97 -9.73 1.27
CA ASN A 667 -11.69 -10.89 0.75
C ASN A 667 -12.58 -10.55 -0.45
N ALA A 668 -13.06 -9.30 -0.57
CA ALA A 668 -13.89 -8.89 -1.70
C ALA A 668 -13.10 -8.61 -2.98
N PHE A 669 -11.86 -8.11 -2.88
CA PHE A 669 -11.16 -7.54 -4.04
C PHE A 669 -9.78 -8.14 -4.32
N PHE A 670 -9.16 -8.84 -3.36
CA PHE A 670 -7.84 -9.43 -3.60
C PHE A 670 -7.87 -10.90 -4.01
N LEU A 671 -8.94 -11.63 -3.71
CA LEU A 671 -9.06 -13.03 -4.10
C LEU A 671 -9.35 -13.14 -5.60
N ASP A 672 -8.48 -13.82 -6.33
CA ASP A 672 -8.70 -14.10 -7.75
C ASP A 672 -9.53 -15.38 -7.90
N HIS A 673 -10.80 -15.21 -8.21
CA HIS A 673 -11.75 -16.32 -8.32
C HIS A 673 -11.71 -17.02 -9.69
N ASP A 674 -11.07 -16.43 -10.67
CA ASP A 674 -10.98 -16.96 -12.03
C ASP A 674 -9.73 -17.83 -12.20
N GLU A 675 -8.57 -17.32 -11.77
CA GLU A 675 -7.28 -17.99 -11.96
C GLU A 675 -6.71 -18.57 -10.66
N GLY A 676 -7.20 -18.14 -9.51
CA GLY A 676 -6.71 -18.56 -8.18
C GLY A 676 -5.60 -17.67 -7.63
N GLY A 677 -5.28 -17.87 -6.35
CA GLY A 677 -4.34 -17.02 -5.63
C GLY A 677 -4.91 -15.64 -5.31
N VAL A 678 -4.04 -14.67 -5.11
CA VAL A 678 -4.42 -13.28 -4.81
C VAL A 678 -3.75 -12.31 -5.78
N TYR A 679 -4.40 -11.17 -6.02
CA TYR A 679 -3.80 -10.08 -6.80
C TYR A 679 -2.72 -9.38 -5.99
N PHE A 680 -1.65 -8.94 -6.67
CA PHE A 680 -0.57 -8.16 -6.08
C PHE A 680 -1.08 -6.80 -5.60
N ASN A 681 -1.68 -6.03 -6.51
CA ASN A 681 -2.29 -4.75 -6.24
C ASN A 681 -3.70 -4.67 -6.84
N VAL A 682 -4.53 -3.86 -6.19
CA VAL A 682 -5.78 -3.37 -6.74
C VAL A 682 -5.76 -1.84 -6.76
N LEU A 683 -6.53 -1.25 -7.66
CA LEU A 683 -6.83 0.18 -7.63
C LEU A 683 -7.70 0.50 -6.39
N ALA A 684 -7.83 1.77 -6.06
CA ALA A 684 -8.61 2.18 -4.89
C ALA A 684 -10.04 1.65 -4.91
N ASP A 685 -10.65 1.54 -6.07
CA ASP A 685 -12.01 1.03 -6.30
C ASP A 685 -12.14 -0.50 -6.35
N GLY A 686 -11.04 -1.23 -6.06
CA GLY A 686 -11.03 -2.68 -5.99
C GLY A 686 -10.74 -3.40 -7.32
N HIS A 687 -10.58 -2.71 -8.43
CA HIS A 687 -10.20 -3.35 -9.70
C HIS A 687 -8.75 -3.82 -9.66
N PRO A 688 -8.44 -5.05 -10.12
CA PRO A 688 -7.07 -5.54 -10.19
C PRO A 688 -6.17 -4.65 -11.03
N TYR A 689 -4.98 -4.31 -10.50
CA TYR A 689 -3.96 -3.57 -11.24
C TYR A 689 -3.03 -4.56 -11.94
N LEU A 690 -3.17 -4.67 -13.26
CA LEU A 690 -2.52 -5.71 -14.07
C LEU A 690 -1.43 -5.17 -15.00
N LEU A 691 -0.70 -4.15 -14.57
CA LEU A 691 0.41 -3.55 -15.31
C LEU A 691 1.77 -3.85 -14.65
N GLY A 692 2.83 -3.84 -15.45
CA GLY A 692 4.19 -4.06 -14.97
C GLY A 692 4.39 -5.43 -14.28
N THR A 693 5.25 -5.46 -13.29
CA THR A 693 5.52 -6.66 -12.46
C THR A 693 4.42 -6.95 -11.45
N GLU A 694 3.53 -6.00 -11.21
CA GLU A 694 2.44 -6.09 -10.23
C GLU A 694 1.25 -6.91 -10.75
N ARG A 695 1.27 -7.35 -12.01
CA ARG A 695 0.33 -8.31 -12.58
C ARG A 695 0.65 -9.76 -12.25
N PHE A 696 1.80 -10.04 -11.63
CA PHE A 696 2.28 -11.40 -11.40
C PHE A 696 1.74 -11.97 -10.08
N LYS A 697 1.53 -13.29 -10.05
CA LYS A 697 1.24 -14.07 -8.84
C LYS A 697 2.51 -14.55 -8.14
N GLY A 698 3.64 -14.47 -8.81
CA GLY A 698 4.98 -14.68 -8.27
C GLY A 698 5.95 -13.68 -8.85
N SER A 699 6.73 -13.01 -8.01
CA SER A 699 7.77 -12.05 -8.38
C SER A 699 8.69 -11.87 -7.19
N HIS A 700 9.68 -10.98 -7.29
CA HIS A 700 10.61 -10.67 -6.22
C HIS A 700 9.98 -10.51 -4.82
N SER A 701 8.81 -9.90 -4.71
CA SER A 701 8.13 -9.71 -3.42
C SER A 701 6.89 -10.58 -3.25
N MET A 702 6.34 -11.10 -4.34
CA MET A 702 5.07 -11.81 -4.35
C MET A 702 5.28 -13.32 -4.35
N SER A 703 4.79 -13.96 -3.31
CA SER A 703 4.75 -15.41 -3.16
C SER A 703 3.64 -15.81 -2.19
N MET A 704 3.61 -17.05 -1.77
CA MET A 704 2.59 -17.56 -0.84
C MET A 704 2.67 -16.96 0.58
N CYS A 705 3.81 -16.40 1.00
CA CYS A 705 4.11 -16.08 2.41
C CYS A 705 3.04 -15.23 3.08
N HIS A 706 2.85 -13.98 2.63
CA HIS A 706 1.95 -13.04 3.30
C HIS A 706 0.51 -13.53 3.35
N ALA A 707 0.00 -14.09 2.24
CA ALA A 707 -1.36 -14.63 2.24
C ALA A 707 -1.50 -15.85 3.18
N ALA A 708 -0.46 -16.68 3.32
CA ALA A 708 -0.45 -17.80 4.24
C ALA A 708 -0.27 -17.38 5.70
N GLU A 709 0.57 -16.36 5.96
CA GLU A 709 0.74 -15.74 7.28
C GLU A 709 -0.59 -15.17 7.77
N LEU A 710 -1.29 -14.42 6.90
CA LEU A 710 -2.63 -13.92 7.19
C LEU A 710 -3.56 -15.07 7.58
N CYS A 711 -3.69 -16.09 6.72
CA CYS A 711 -4.62 -17.19 6.97
C CYS A 711 -4.29 -17.94 8.26
N PHE A 712 -2.99 -18.15 8.53
CA PHE A 712 -2.54 -18.84 9.74
C PHE A 712 -2.81 -18.03 11.00
N LEU A 713 -2.33 -16.80 11.08
CA LEU A 713 -2.47 -15.96 12.26
C LEU A 713 -3.92 -15.52 12.47
N ALA A 714 -4.66 -15.18 11.40
CA ALA A 714 -6.08 -14.86 11.51
C ALA A 714 -6.88 -16.04 12.09
N THR A 715 -6.59 -17.29 11.67
CA THR A 715 -7.19 -18.48 12.27
C THR A 715 -6.86 -18.57 13.75
N VAL A 716 -5.59 -18.41 14.13
CA VAL A 716 -5.14 -18.49 15.52
C VAL A 716 -5.86 -17.46 16.40
N TYR A 717 -5.81 -16.20 16.04
CA TYR A 717 -6.36 -15.12 16.87
C TYR A 717 -7.88 -15.09 16.84
N GLN A 718 -8.52 -15.32 15.67
CA GLN A 718 -9.96 -15.42 15.58
C GLN A 718 -10.49 -16.57 16.46
N ARG A 719 -9.95 -17.78 16.28
CA ARG A 719 -10.44 -18.95 16.98
C ARG A 719 -10.17 -18.89 18.48
N LEU A 720 -8.93 -18.65 18.87
CA LEU A 720 -8.52 -18.84 20.27
C LEU A 720 -8.82 -17.63 21.15
N LEU A 721 -8.75 -16.40 20.63
CA LEU A 721 -8.91 -15.20 21.45
C LEU A 721 -10.25 -14.48 21.24
N LEU A 722 -10.76 -14.37 20.01
CA LEU A 722 -12.00 -13.64 19.74
C LEU A 722 -13.23 -14.56 19.88
N ASP A 723 -13.27 -15.68 19.17
CA ASP A 723 -14.41 -16.62 19.22
C ASP A 723 -14.39 -17.52 20.47
N ARG A 724 -13.23 -17.63 21.15
CA ARG A 724 -13.02 -18.53 22.29
C ARG A 724 -13.36 -19.99 21.92
N LYS A 725 -12.85 -20.46 20.78
CA LYS A 725 -13.03 -21.80 20.23
C LYS A 725 -11.70 -22.51 20.07
N PRO A 726 -11.69 -23.87 20.18
CA PRO A 726 -10.45 -24.62 20.05
C PRO A 726 -9.90 -24.65 18.62
N LEU A 727 -8.61 -24.95 18.50
CA LEU A 727 -7.86 -25.07 17.25
C LEU A 727 -6.98 -26.31 17.31
N THR A 728 -6.91 -27.08 16.21
CA THR A 728 -5.98 -28.21 16.09
C THR A 728 -4.87 -27.84 15.13
N LEU A 729 -3.62 -28.12 15.54
CA LEU A 729 -2.44 -27.95 14.70
C LEU A 729 -1.76 -29.32 14.46
N HIS A 730 -1.08 -29.42 13.32
CA HIS A 730 -0.38 -30.61 12.86
C HIS A 730 1.12 -30.38 12.81
N PHE A 731 1.91 -31.38 13.28
CA PHE A 731 3.35 -31.36 13.27
C PHE A 731 3.90 -32.72 12.81
N ARG A 732 5.13 -32.73 12.28
CA ARG A 732 5.84 -33.93 11.82
C ARG A 732 7.25 -34.00 12.41
N PRO A 733 7.40 -33.98 13.74
CA PRO A 733 8.71 -33.88 14.38
C PRO A 733 9.55 -35.13 14.21
N ARG A 734 10.86 -34.92 14.06
CA ARG A 734 11.91 -35.90 14.34
C ARG A 734 12.16 -35.86 15.84
N PRO A 735 11.94 -36.95 16.59
CA PRO A 735 12.00 -36.89 18.04
C PRO A 735 13.33 -36.43 18.62
N ASP A 736 14.44 -36.77 17.97
CA ASP A 736 15.81 -36.37 18.33
C ASP A 736 16.21 -34.96 17.84
N GLY A 737 15.39 -34.31 17.05
CA GLY A 737 15.67 -33.00 16.47
C GLY A 737 15.35 -31.81 17.39
N PHE A 738 14.72 -32.04 18.52
CA PHE A 738 14.43 -31.05 19.55
C PHE A 738 15.18 -31.32 20.84
N THR A 739 15.63 -30.24 21.50
CA THR A 739 16.29 -30.34 22.81
C THR A 739 15.43 -31.12 23.80
N ASP A 740 15.99 -32.10 24.44
CA ASP A 740 15.30 -32.98 25.39
C ASP A 740 14.05 -33.69 24.82
N ARG A 741 13.95 -33.80 23.50
CA ARG A 741 12.78 -34.32 22.76
C ARG A 741 11.47 -33.59 23.13
N VAL A 742 11.54 -32.29 23.32
CA VAL A 742 10.39 -31.46 23.68
C VAL A 742 9.93 -30.65 22.48
N LEU A 743 8.80 -31.04 21.87
CA LEU A 743 8.11 -30.25 20.83
C LEU A 743 7.28 -29.15 21.51
N ARG A 744 7.46 -27.91 21.07
CA ARG A 744 6.64 -26.79 21.47
C ARG A 744 5.53 -26.56 20.44
N VAL A 745 4.27 -26.59 20.88
CA VAL A 745 3.10 -26.55 20.01
C VAL A 745 2.29 -25.25 20.15
N ALA A 746 2.82 -24.27 20.86
CA ALA A 746 2.17 -22.96 20.95
C ALA A 746 1.95 -22.40 19.53
N PRO A 747 0.73 -21.93 19.17
CA PRO A 747 0.43 -21.51 17.81
C PRO A 747 1.13 -20.21 17.45
N ASP A 748 1.21 -19.27 18.39
CA ASP A 748 1.90 -18.00 18.32
C ASP A 748 2.27 -17.49 19.72
N ALA A 749 2.89 -16.32 19.82
CA ALA A 749 3.16 -15.61 21.07
C ALA A 749 1.85 -15.01 21.62
N LEU A 750 1.01 -15.86 22.20
CA LEU A 750 -0.27 -15.48 22.80
C LEU A 750 -0.14 -15.01 24.24
N PRO A 751 -1.08 -14.17 24.75
CA PRO A 751 -1.06 -13.73 26.13
C PRO A 751 -1.03 -14.93 27.10
N PRO A 752 -0.11 -14.94 28.08
CA PRO A 752 0.04 -16.06 29.00
C PRO A 752 -1.26 -16.42 29.72
N GLY A 753 -1.53 -17.73 29.83
CA GLY A 753 -2.71 -18.27 30.52
C GLY A 753 -4.04 -18.15 29.77
N ARG A 754 -4.09 -17.60 28.56
CA ARG A 754 -5.34 -17.47 27.78
C ARG A 754 -5.65 -18.75 26.96
N VAL A 755 -4.64 -19.54 26.65
CA VAL A 755 -4.74 -20.77 25.85
C VAL A 755 -3.94 -21.87 26.51
N ARG A 756 -4.43 -23.11 26.40
CA ARG A 756 -3.77 -24.32 26.87
C ARG A 756 -3.81 -25.43 25.82
N LEU A 757 -2.90 -26.38 25.94
CA LEU A 757 -2.94 -27.64 25.21
C LEU A 757 -3.95 -28.54 25.91
N ASP A 758 -4.98 -28.94 25.19
CA ASP A 758 -6.10 -29.72 25.78
C ASP A 758 -5.91 -31.24 25.62
N TRP A 759 -5.55 -31.67 24.42
CA TRP A 759 -5.18 -33.05 24.14
C TRP A 759 -4.17 -33.16 23.00
N VAL A 760 -3.49 -34.31 22.94
CA VAL A 760 -2.46 -34.61 21.93
C VAL A 760 -2.72 -36.04 21.40
N GLU A 761 -2.52 -36.19 20.09
CA GLU A 761 -2.38 -37.49 19.43
C GLU A 761 -1.00 -37.62 18.83
N VAL A 762 -0.37 -38.79 18.95
CA VAL A 762 0.86 -39.17 18.29
C VAL A 762 0.57 -40.41 17.44
N ASP A 763 0.85 -40.33 16.13
CA ASP A 763 0.56 -41.37 15.14
C ASP A 763 -0.89 -41.94 15.25
N GLY A 764 -1.84 -40.95 15.40
CA GLY A 764 -3.27 -41.25 15.51
C GLY A 764 -3.73 -41.89 16.85
N THR A 765 -2.84 -41.95 17.82
CA THR A 765 -3.15 -42.52 19.16
C THR A 765 -3.11 -41.41 20.22
N PRO A 766 -4.12 -41.35 21.14
CA PRO A 766 -4.11 -40.43 22.27
C PRO A 766 -2.81 -40.51 23.08
N TYR A 767 -2.23 -39.36 23.37
CA TYR A 767 -0.90 -39.27 23.99
C TYR A 767 -0.94 -38.40 25.25
N GLN A 768 -0.29 -38.85 26.35
CA GLN A 768 -0.44 -38.24 27.68
C GLN A 768 0.83 -37.46 28.16
N LEU A 769 1.95 -37.63 27.48
CA LEU A 769 3.20 -36.95 27.91
C LEU A 769 3.29 -35.54 27.32
N PHE A 770 2.43 -34.65 27.85
CA PHE A 770 2.46 -33.22 27.47
C PHE A 770 2.21 -32.33 28.69
N ASP A 771 2.66 -31.10 28.59
CA ASP A 771 2.36 -30.03 29.54
C ASP A 771 1.30 -29.07 28.93
N ALA A 772 0.14 -29.04 29.56
CA ALA A 772 -1.00 -28.25 29.09
C ALA A 772 -0.71 -26.73 29.11
N ALA A 773 -0.08 -26.23 30.16
CA ALA A 773 0.15 -24.79 30.37
C ALA A 773 1.35 -24.29 29.54
N ALA A 774 2.42 -25.08 29.50
CA ALA A 774 3.60 -24.76 28.69
C ALA A 774 3.40 -25.05 27.20
N MET A 775 2.29 -25.72 26.82
CA MET A 775 1.99 -26.14 25.44
C MET A 775 3.16 -26.92 24.81
N THR A 776 3.67 -27.92 25.54
CA THR A 776 4.79 -28.76 25.11
C THR A 776 4.42 -30.23 25.12
N VAL A 777 5.01 -30.99 24.19
CA VAL A 777 4.82 -32.44 24.07
C VAL A 777 6.18 -33.12 24.19
N LYS A 778 6.31 -34.08 25.12
CA LYS A 778 7.50 -34.94 25.23
C LYS A 778 7.40 -36.01 24.16
N LEU A 779 8.23 -35.93 23.13
CA LEU A 779 8.18 -36.86 22.01
C LEU A 779 8.63 -38.27 22.41
N PRO A 780 8.05 -39.34 21.79
CA PRO A 780 8.46 -40.71 22.05
C PRO A 780 9.90 -40.98 21.61
N ASP A 781 10.45 -42.10 22.06
CA ASP A 781 11.74 -42.59 21.58
C ASP A 781 11.53 -43.30 20.23
N SER A 782 11.74 -42.55 19.13
CA SER A 782 11.58 -43.05 17.76
C SER A 782 12.72 -42.53 16.88
N ALA A 783 13.27 -43.42 16.05
CA ALA A 783 14.23 -43.05 15.04
C ALA A 783 13.59 -42.41 13.77
N SER A 784 12.29 -42.55 13.63
CA SER A 784 11.54 -42.01 12.50
C SER A 784 10.70 -40.80 12.93
N PRO A 785 10.40 -39.85 12.01
CA PRO A 785 9.45 -38.80 12.29
C PRO A 785 8.08 -39.36 12.71
N VAL A 786 7.43 -38.68 13.64
CA VAL A 786 6.07 -39.04 14.11
C VAL A 786 5.08 -37.95 13.71
N THR A 787 3.81 -38.31 13.57
CA THR A 787 2.75 -37.32 13.35
C THR A 787 2.22 -36.86 14.69
N VAL A 788 2.16 -35.57 14.96
CA VAL A 788 1.58 -34.99 16.17
C VAL A 788 0.39 -34.12 15.81
N ARG A 789 -0.75 -34.38 16.43
CA ARG A 789 -1.91 -33.47 16.41
C ARG A 789 -2.06 -32.86 17.81
N ALA A 790 -1.98 -31.56 17.87
CA ALA A 790 -2.08 -30.79 19.10
C ALA A 790 -3.39 -29.98 19.10
N HIS A 791 -4.25 -30.24 20.07
CA HIS A 791 -5.51 -29.53 20.22
C HIS A 791 -5.42 -28.48 21.31
N LEU A 792 -5.52 -27.22 20.89
CA LEU A 792 -5.40 -26.06 21.75
C LEU A 792 -6.79 -25.52 22.07
N ALA A 793 -7.04 -25.21 23.33
CA ALA A 793 -8.31 -24.66 23.78
C ALA A 793 -8.12 -23.37 24.58
N PRO A 794 -9.04 -22.39 24.45
CA PRO A 794 -9.07 -21.23 25.34
C PRO A 794 -9.26 -21.71 26.80
N VAL A 795 -8.58 -21.02 27.72
CA VAL A 795 -8.82 -21.22 29.17
C VAL A 795 -10.12 -20.51 29.53
N GLU A 796 -11.05 -21.21 30.16
CA GLU A 796 -12.26 -20.59 30.68
C GLU A 796 -11.91 -19.63 31.82
N ASP A 797 -12.55 -18.46 31.85
CA ASP A 797 -12.31 -17.41 32.87
C ASP A 797 -12.76 -17.83 34.23
#